data_7cb13bf99fe590484e3d7397e1530813
#
_entry.id   7cb13bf99fe590484e3d7397e1530813
#
_cell.length_a   1.000
_cell.length_b   1.000
_cell.length_c   1.000
_cell.angle_alpha   90.00
_cell.angle_beta   90.00
_cell.angle_gamma   90.00
#
_symmetry.space_group_name_H-M   'P 1'
#
loop_
_entity.id
_entity.type
_entity.pdbx_description
1 polymer ?
#
loop_
_entity_poly.entity_id
_entity_poly.type
_entity_poly.pdbx_seq_one_letter_code
_entity_poly.pdbx_strand_id
1 'polypeptide(L)'
;MKRILFLLAATLLGLAAPVIARSHATLPLDGAWQMRQARGHQTYPAIVPGTVHTDLMAAGVIGDPFMGFGERAVQWVDKEDWVYTRTFDVPDSLLALRRAELCFDGLDTYADVTLNGTRILQADNMFRRWRVAVDSLLKPTGNVLEVYLHSPVKVDLPKWEAYPVHYRVSNDQSANGGLLDRQISVFARKAGYHYGWDWGPRIVTSGIWRSVRLEFSQGAVLRDVFFHQVAVSAKEARLKVEVEVETRVSGPATVAIGADGIRPVYSRQQLEPGLNRIEIPVSIRNPRLWWPAGQGEAFLYDFQVAVQQGNLSCGTYRAKVGLRSVRLVRNADAKGRSFYFEVNGRPVFMKGANYIPNDLFLPRVGREGYERVVGDAAAAGMNMLRVWGGGVYEDDYFYELCDRAGILVWQDFMFSCSIYPYEGALRESALAEAEDNVRRLRNHPCIALWCGNNECCDMWYGWSNVQKGIPAYDNMAVSQLNLQYYHDLPEVVRRCSPGTDYVPSSPWSPEGSRNTNPMLADSHYWTPWQKRGPSDQYERHHSRFYSEYGFQSFAGMETVRAFAPDSADWRPDSEMLMFHQRGGSRANRRMLEMLEDEYYVPERFSDLVYLTQMAQGDIMRRAVESHRRDRDLCGGTLIWQLNDCWPVASWAGRDWYGTWKPLHYFLREAYRDVLPSVSLLDGEMGFWVVSDRPSTLKGTLEVAVEHFDGSPLWRERMPVSQAASSSVCWLRMEQARVLGSVPASQAYVRMVFTDAAGVRYRSDRLLSSVKEAQLPRPKFAIQATPSGNGFDVTVSADVFAKGVFLNVPGAMLRTDVSGKPLPGNGTALNFSDNYFDLLPGESHTVHISCSLSLDEFRSRLVITSL
;
A
#
# COMPACT_ATOMS: atom_id res chain seq x y z
N MET A 1 -6.61 -1.10 35.97
CA MET A 1 -5.92 -2.00 36.90
C MET A 1 -4.73 -2.77 36.26
N LYS A 2 -4.28 -2.49 35.01
CA LYS A 2 -3.13 -3.17 34.35
C LYS A 2 -1.83 -2.34 34.28
N ARG A 3 -1.76 -1.16 34.88
CA ARG A 3 -0.57 -0.27 34.91
C ARG A 3 0.38 -0.47 36.11
N ILE A 4 0.12 -1.43 36.97
CA ILE A 4 0.80 -1.57 38.27
C ILE A 4 1.88 -2.68 38.27
N LEU A 5 1.86 -3.62 37.28
CA LEU A 5 2.74 -4.80 37.36
C LEU A 5 4.22 -4.55 37.03
N PHE A 6 4.58 -3.52 36.28
CA PHE A 6 6.01 -3.26 35.97
C PHE A 6 6.72 -2.35 37.01
N LEU A 7 5.97 -1.58 37.75
CA LEU A 7 6.52 -0.89 38.94
C LEU A 7 6.85 -1.86 40.09
N LEU A 8 6.19 -3.02 40.14
CA LEU A 8 6.44 -4.05 41.15
C LEU A 8 7.71 -4.90 40.90
N ALA A 9 8.23 -4.96 39.67
CA ALA A 9 9.49 -5.66 39.40
C ALA A 9 10.73 -4.91 39.95
N ALA A 10 10.65 -3.61 40.18
CA ALA A 10 11.69 -2.81 40.83
C ALA A 10 11.68 -3.00 42.37
N THR A 11 10.57 -3.41 42.94
CA THR A 11 10.37 -3.59 44.39
C THR A 11 10.77 -4.99 44.90
N LEU A 12 11.00 -5.97 44.06
CA LEU A 12 11.38 -7.32 44.44
C LEU A 12 12.90 -7.52 44.69
N LEU A 13 13.72 -6.47 44.51
CA LEU A 13 15.16 -6.53 44.78
C LEU A 13 15.57 -5.99 46.15
N GLY A 14 14.65 -5.64 47.06
CA GLY A 14 14.98 -5.24 48.42
C GLY A 14 15.89 -3.99 48.56
N LEU A 15 15.99 -3.19 47.52
CA LEU A 15 16.62 -1.88 47.52
C LEU A 15 15.52 -0.82 47.54
N ALA A 16 15.62 0.12 48.46
CA ALA A 16 14.81 1.33 48.45
C ALA A 16 14.80 1.88 47.03
N ALA A 17 13.61 2.09 46.43
CA ALA A 17 13.48 2.56 45.06
C ALA A 17 14.30 3.84 44.92
N PRO A 18 15.50 3.81 44.25
CA PRO A 18 16.18 5.04 43.98
C PRO A 18 15.26 5.86 43.09
N VAL A 19 15.10 7.12 43.39
CA VAL A 19 14.50 8.08 42.44
C VAL A 19 15.34 7.99 41.17
N ILE A 20 14.89 7.24 40.17
CA ILE A 20 15.59 7.14 38.87
C ILE A 20 15.55 8.55 38.31
N ALA A 21 16.70 9.21 38.33
CA ALA A 21 16.84 10.54 37.77
C ALA A 21 16.45 10.46 36.29
N ARG A 22 15.72 11.43 35.81
CA ARG A 22 15.28 11.50 34.40
C ARG A 22 16.54 11.61 33.53
N SER A 23 16.93 10.50 32.90
CA SER A 23 18.16 10.40 32.12
C SER A 23 17.96 10.59 30.61
N HIS A 24 16.69 10.66 30.19
CA HIS A 24 16.30 10.90 28.80
C HIS A 24 15.10 11.84 28.74
N ALA A 25 15.10 12.71 27.73
CA ALA A 25 13.97 13.58 27.43
C ALA A 25 13.94 13.93 25.93
N THR A 26 12.76 14.25 25.44
CA THR A 26 12.55 14.71 24.07
C THR A 26 11.88 16.07 24.11
N LEU A 27 12.36 17.00 23.27
CA LEU A 27 11.74 18.27 22.98
C LEU A 27 11.27 18.22 21.50
N PRO A 28 9.94 18.12 21.24
CA PRO A 28 9.44 18.14 19.87
C PRO A 28 9.62 19.53 19.26
N LEU A 29 10.02 19.55 18.00
CA LEU A 29 10.13 20.76 17.19
C LEU A 29 9.12 20.74 16.02
N ASP A 30 8.13 19.84 16.08
CA ASP A 30 6.97 19.81 15.18
C ASP A 30 6.03 21.00 15.44
N GLY A 31 5.16 21.32 14.49
CA GLY A 31 4.13 22.33 14.60
C GLY A 31 4.50 23.62 13.85
N ALA A 32 4.36 24.79 14.47
CA ALA A 32 4.51 26.07 13.79
C ALA A 32 5.94 26.44 13.48
N TRP A 33 6.20 26.77 12.22
CA TRP A 33 7.44 27.28 11.66
C TRP A 33 7.14 28.52 10.80
N GLN A 34 8.19 29.15 10.28
CA GLN A 34 8.12 30.15 9.23
C GLN A 34 8.84 29.65 7.99
N MET A 35 8.30 29.95 6.82
CA MET A 35 8.90 29.61 5.53
C MET A 35 9.02 30.86 4.67
N ARG A 36 10.09 30.94 3.87
CA ARG A 36 10.27 31.95 2.84
C ARG A 36 10.97 31.37 1.62
N GLN A 37 10.77 31.98 0.45
CA GLN A 37 11.62 31.74 -0.70
C GLN A 37 13.06 32.24 -0.40
N ALA A 38 14.08 31.48 -0.75
CA ALA A 38 15.45 31.79 -0.34
C ALA A 38 15.93 33.19 -0.77
N ARG A 39 15.55 33.64 -1.96
CA ARG A 39 15.85 34.98 -2.49
C ARG A 39 14.75 36.01 -2.21
N GLY A 40 13.66 35.61 -1.57
CA GLY A 40 12.52 36.47 -1.24
C GLY A 40 12.62 37.02 0.18
N HIS A 41 11.87 38.10 0.45
CA HIS A 41 11.73 38.69 1.77
C HIS A 41 10.40 38.37 2.46
N GLN A 42 9.41 37.88 1.68
CA GLN A 42 8.10 37.53 2.20
C GLN A 42 8.17 36.21 2.97
N THR A 43 7.66 36.24 4.19
CA THR A 43 7.59 35.08 5.09
C THR A 43 6.15 34.58 5.16
N TYR A 44 6.00 33.28 5.15
CA TYR A 44 4.70 32.57 5.24
C TYR A 44 4.69 31.70 6.50
N PRO A 45 3.53 31.54 7.16
CA PRO A 45 3.37 30.48 8.15
C PRO A 45 3.61 29.10 7.52
N ALA A 46 4.24 28.21 8.27
CA ALA A 46 4.48 26.84 7.85
C ALA A 46 4.16 25.85 8.97
N ILE A 47 3.82 24.63 8.62
CA ILE A 47 3.57 23.54 9.57
C ILE A 47 4.53 22.38 9.28
N VAL A 48 5.18 21.90 10.31
CA VAL A 48 6.05 20.72 10.26
C VAL A 48 5.47 19.61 11.12
N PRO A 49 5.33 18.36 10.60
CA PRO A 49 5.62 17.91 9.23
C PRO A 49 4.76 18.60 8.16
N GLY A 50 5.38 18.92 7.01
CA GLY A 50 4.71 19.62 5.92
C GLY A 50 5.56 19.67 4.64
N THR A 51 4.99 20.29 3.62
CA THR A 51 5.67 20.57 2.36
C THR A 51 5.49 22.03 1.99
N VAL A 52 6.40 22.58 1.20
CA VAL A 52 6.30 23.94 0.66
C VAL A 52 4.94 24.17 -0.02
N HIS A 53 4.46 23.21 -0.78
CA HIS A 53 3.18 23.32 -1.46
C HIS A 53 1.99 23.42 -0.48
N THR A 54 1.97 22.61 0.57
CA THR A 54 0.88 22.66 1.57
C THR A 54 0.87 23.99 2.32
N ASP A 55 2.05 24.53 2.63
CA ASP A 55 2.18 25.81 3.32
C ASP A 55 1.80 26.98 2.42
N LEU A 56 2.17 26.94 1.12
CA LEU A 56 1.76 27.97 0.15
C LEU A 56 0.24 27.92 -0.12
N MET A 57 -0.38 26.74 -0.15
CA MET A 57 -1.84 26.60 -0.22
C MET A 57 -2.51 27.21 1.00
N ALA A 58 -2.03 26.88 2.20
CA ALA A 58 -2.57 27.41 3.45
C ALA A 58 -2.42 28.94 3.55
N ALA A 59 -1.35 29.50 2.97
CA ALA A 59 -1.12 30.95 2.88
C ALA A 59 -1.90 31.63 1.73
N GLY A 60 -2.65 30.89 0.91
CA GLY A 60 -3.41 31.41 -0.23
C GLY A 60 -2.54 31.90 -1.41
N VAL A 61 -1.26 31.50 -1.46
CA VAL A 61 -0.32 31.88 -2.54
C VAL A 61 -0.54 31.03 -3.79
N ILE A 62 -0.89 29.77 -3.62
CA ILE A 62 -1.26 28.84 -4.70
C ILE A 62 -2.63 28.26 -4.41
N GLY A 63 -3.37 27.92 -5.48
CA GLY A 63 -4.60 27.14 -5.38
C GLY A 63 -4.32 25.66 -5.16
N ASP A 64 -5.40 24.87 -5.00
CA ASP A 64 -5.30 23.42 -4.89
C ASP A 64 -4.86 22.81 -6.24
N PRO A 65 -3.68 22.18 -6.32
CA PRO A 65 -3.17 21.64 -7.58
C PRO A 65 -3.93 20.40 -8.07
N PHE A 66 -4.81 19.83 -7.25
CA PHE A 66 -5.60 18.66 -7.61
C PHE A 66 -6.91 19.02 -8.34
N MET A 67 -7.28 20.30 -8.36
CA MET A 67 -8.52 20.77 -8.97
C MET A 67 -8.25 21.36 -10.36
N GLY A 68 -9.00 20.90 -11.35
CA GLY A 68 -8.86 21.39 -12.72
C GLY A 68 -7.43 21.23 -13.27
N PHE A 69 -6.87 22.30 -13.78
CA PHE A 69 -5.49 22.36 -14.27
C PHE A 69 -4.50 22.92 -13.24
N GLY A 70 -4.85 22.88 -11.94
CA GLY A 70 -4.06 23.48 -10.86
C GLY A 70 -2.60 23.03 -10.81
N GLU A 71 -2.30 21.79 -11.18
CA GLU A 71 -0.92 21.30 -11.31
C GLU A 71 -0.05 22.18 -12.19
N ARG A 72 -0.60 22.69 -13.32
CA ARG A 72 0.17 23.59 -14.23
C ARG A 72 0.60 24.88 -13.55
N ALA A 73 -0.22 25.39 -12.63
CA ALA A 73 0.02 26.65 -11.96
C ALA A 73 1.10 26.57 -10.88
N VAL A 74 1.45 25.38 -10.40
CA VAL A 74 2.41 25.19 -9.30
C VAL A 74 3.79 24.72 -9.75
N GLN A 75 4.04 24.55 -11.08
CA GLN A 75 5.30 24.05 -11.63
C GLN A 75 6.50 25.00 -11.43
N TRP A 76 6.32 26.17 -10.86
CA TRP A 76 7.40 27.10 -10.49
C TRP A 76 7.99 26.79 -9.12
N VAL A 77 7.24 26.14 -8.23
CA VAL A 77 7.59 25.91 -6.81
C VAL A 77 8.83 25.05 -6.67
N ASP A 78 8.95 23.99 -7.49
CA ASP A 78 10.08 23.06 -7.49
C ASP A 78 11.39 23.67 -8.08
N LYS A 79 11.31 24.84 -8.71
CA LYS A 79 12.45 25.57 -9.29
C LYS A 79 13.02 26.61 -8.34
N GLU A 80 12.42 26.75 -7.17
CA GLU A 80 12.87 27.70 -6.15
C GLU A 80 13.46 26.97 -4.94
N ASP A 81 14.40 27.66 -4.28
CA ASP A 81 14.96 27.22 -3.02
C ASP A 81 14.14 27.84 -1.88
N TRP A 82 13.95 27.09 -0.80
CA TRP A 82 13.09 27.48 0.31
C TRP A 82 13.84 27.40 1.64
N VAL A 83 13.46 28.26 2.58
CA VAL A 83 14.06 28.30 3.91
C VAL A 83 12.97 28.19 4.95
N TYR A 84 13.07 27.17 5.78
CA TYR A 84 12.25 26.99 6.97
C TYR A 84 13.02 27.45 8.20
N THR A 85 12.39 28.23 9.07
CA THR A 85 13.02 28.78 10.28
C THR A 85 12.12 28.54 11.49
N ARG A 86 12.73 28.12 12.60
CA ARG A 86 12.09 28.02 13.90
C ARG A 86 12.97 28.58 14.99
N THR A 87 12.39 29.43 15.84
CA THR A 87 13.02 29.89 17.10
C THR A 87 12.41 29.11 18.26
N PHE A 88 13.25 28.64 19.18
CA PHE A 88 12.83 27.85 20.32
C PHE A 88 13.75 28.01 21.52
N ASP A 89 13.23 27.70 22.70
CA ASP A 89 13.96 27.69 23.96
C ASP A 89 14.20 26.25 24.45
N VAL A 90 15.29 26.03 25.17
CA VAL A 90 15.61 24.74 25.77
C VAL A 90 15.67 24.91 27.28
N PRO A 91 14.78 24.25 28.05
CA PRO A 91 14.83 24.32 29.51
C PRO A 91 16.19 23.88 30.09
N ASP A 92 16.68 24.57 31.13
CA ASP A 92 17.94 24.25 31.80
C ASP A 92 18.01 22.80 32.30
N SER A 93 16.86 22.24 32.69
CA SER A 93 16.75 20.83 33.07
C SER A 93 17.08 19.85 31.95
N LEU A 94 16.88 20.23 30.68
CA LEU A 94 17.27 19.44 29.52
C LEU A 94 18.75 19.63 29.17
N LEU A 95 19.24 20.86 29.26
CA LEU A 95 20.67 21.18 29.06
C LEU A 95 21.56 20.49 30.11
N ALA A 96 21.05 20.27 31.30
CA ALA A 96 21.75 19.55 32.38
C ALA A 96 22.03 18.07 32.03
N LEU A 97 21.33 17.47 31.03
CA LEU A 97 21.58 16.10 30.54
C LEU A 97 22.87 15.98 29.70
N ARG A 98 23.45 17.09 29.25
CA ARG A 98 24.79 17.22 28.64
C ARG A 98 25.03 16.49 27.32
N ARG A 99 24.05 15.76 26.79
CA ARG A 99 24.06 15.19 25.44
C ARG A 99 22.75 15.57 24.78
N ALA A 100 22.84 16.21 23.64
CA ALA A 100 21.68 16.58 22.83
C ALA A 100 21.91 16.22 21.36
N GLU A 101 20.95 15.60 20.77
CA GLU A 101 20.96 15.24 19.36
C GLU A 101 19.70 15.80 18.67
N LEU A 102 19.90 16.50 17.56
CA LEU A 102 18.82 16.93 16.68
C LEU A 102 18.50 15.79 15.71
N CYS A 103 17.24 15.40 15.65
CA CYS A 103 16.75 14.28 14.86
C CYS A 103 15.71 14.75 13.87
N PHE A 104 15.91 14.44 12.58
CA PHE A 104 14.93 14.56 11.52
C PHE A 104 14.55 13.16 11.04
N ASP A 105 13.27 12.83 11.04
CA ASP A 105 12.80 11.54 10.51
C ASP A 105 12.63 11.55 8.98
N GLY A 106 12.71 12.73 8.34
CA GLY A 106 12.71 12.89 6.88
C GLY A 106 12.82 14.33 6.43
N LEU A 107 13.79 14.61 5.56
CA LEU A 107 14.00 15.87 4.85
C LEU A 107 13.83 15.64 3.34
N ASP A 108 12.98 16.39 2.68
CA ASP A 108 12.69 16.24 1.24
C ASP A 108 13.23 17.43 0.47
N THR A 109 14.38 17.30 -0.17
CA THR A 109 15.34 16.18 -0.32
C THR A 109 16.75 16.67 0.01
N TYR A 110 17.20 17.73 -0.68
CA TYR A 110 18.51 18.37 -0.49
C TYR A 110 18.38 19.49 0.52
N ALA A 111 19.05 19.37 1.66
CA ALA A 111 18.91 20.35 2.72
C ALA A 111 20.25 20.66 3.40
N ASP A 112 20.53 21.97 3.60
CA ASP A 112 21.54 22.45 4.52
C ASP A 112 20.84 22.88 5.82
N VAL A 113 21.24 22.29 6.95
CA VAL A 113 20.66 22.61 8.26
C VAL A 113 21.67 23.40 9.09
N THR A 114 21.22 24.53 9.63
CA THR A 114 22.01 25.35 10.55
C THR A 114 21.32 25.49 11.89
N LEU A 115 22.12 25.45 12.96
CA LEU A 115 21.66 25.75 14.32
C LEU A 115 22.50 26.91 14.86
N ASN A 116 21.86 28.02 15.24
CA ASN A 116 22.51 29.25 15.74
C ASN A 116 23.60 29.77 14.78
N GLY A 117 23.37 29.67 13.45
CA GLY A 117 24.32 30.10 12.43
C GLY A 117 25.42 29.09 12.09
N THR A 118 25.52 27.95 12.78
CA THR A 118 26.49 26.91 12.48
C THR A 118 25.83 25.82 11.63
N ARG A 119 26.41 25.51 10.47
CA ARG A 119 25.92 24.39 9.63
C ARG A 119 26.25 23.06 10.30
N ILE A 120 25.23 22.24 10.52
CA ILE A 120 25.33 20.98 11.28
C ILE A 120 25.03 19.73 10.42
N LEU A 121 24.30 19.89 9.28
CA LEU A 121 23.91 18.77 8.45
C LEU A 121 23.78 19.21 6.99
N GLN A 122 24.17 18.32 6.07
CA GLN A 122 23.78 18.34 4.66
C GLN A 122 23.04 17.03 4.36
N ALA A 123 21.77 17.13 3.95
CA ALA A 123 20.95 16.00 3.57
C ALA A 123 20.80 15.93 2.05
N ASP A 124 20.70 14.69 1.51
CA ASP A 124 20.59 14.40 0.08
C ASP A 124 19.57 13.29 -0.24
N ASN A 125 18.76 12.89 0.75
CA ASN A 125 17.91 11.71 0.66
C ASN A 125 16.66 11.88 1.54
N MET A 126 15.48 11.82 0.92
CA MET A 126 14.21 11.99 1.64
C MET A 126 13.81 10.79 2.49
N PHE A 127 14.38 9.61 2.24
CA PHE A 127 13.98 8.36 2.89
C PHE A 127 14.79 8.03 4.16
N ARG A 128 15.85 8.83 4.44
CA ARG A 128 16.74 8.63 5.59
C ARG A 128 16.30 9.44 6.80
N ARG A 129 16.55 8.86 7.98
CA ARG A 129 16.54 9.58 9.25
C ARG A 129 17.93 10.18 9.49
N TRP A 130 17.95 11.41 9.98
CA TRP A 130 19.17 12.16 10.23
C TRP A 130 19.30 12.45 11.72
N ARG A 131 20.46 12.24 12.26
CA ARG A 131 20.77 12.48 13.68
C ARG A 131 22.11 13.18 13.80
N VAL A 132 22.13 14.32 14.50
CA VAL A 132 23.32 15.17 14.64
C VAL A 132 23.49 15.61 16.08
N ALA A 133 24.70 15.44 16.65
CA ALA A 133 25.04 15.97 17.97
C ALA A 133 25.09 17.48 17.96
N VAL A 134 24.36 18.12 18.87
CA VAL A 134 24.24 19.60 18.96
C VAL A 134 24.44 20.15 20.37
N ASP A 135 24.95 19.33 21.31
CA ASP A 135 25.10 19.70 22.71
C ASP A 135 25.94 20.98 22.94
N SER A 136 26.97 21.23 22.12
CA SER A 136 27.82 22.41 22.21
C SER A 136 27.23 23.69 21.59
N LEU A 137 26.12 23.58 20.85
CA LEU A 137 25.52 24.70 20.10
C LEU A 137 24.25 25.25 20.76
N LEU A 138 23.62 24.48 21.65
CA LEU A 138 22.35 24.84 22.26
C LEU A 138 22.52 25.92 23.32
N LYS A 139 21.53 26.83 23.37
CA LYS A 139 21.40 27.91 24.35
C LYS A 139 20.11 27.72 25.15
N PRO A 140 20.00 28.28 26.37
CA PRO A 140 18.75 28.24 27.12
C PRO A 140 17.58 28.92 26.41
N THR A 141 17.85 30.01 25.69
CA THR A 141 16.83 30.80 25.00
C THR A 141 17.27 31.24 23.62
N GLY A 142 16.29 31.47 22.73
CA GLY A 142 16.52 32.09 21.42
C GLY A 142 17.38 31.25 20.49
N ASN A 143 17.27 29.89 20.55
CA ASN A 143 17.89 29.06 19.52
C ASN A 143 17.18 29.27 18.20
N VAL A 144 17.92 29.35 17.12
CA VAL A 144 17.43 29.48 15.76
C VAL A 144 17.85 28.25 14.95
N LEU A 145 16.88 27.47 14.52
CA LEU A 145 17.06 26.35 13.61
C LEU A 145 16.57 26.76 12.23
N GLU A 146 17.46 26.67 11.25
CA GLU A 146 17.15 27.00 9.86
C GLU A 146 17.43 25.77 8.98
N VAL A 147 16.49 25.46 8.10
CA VAL A 147 16.59 24.39 7.09
C VAL A 147 16.46 25.03 5.73
N TYR A 148 17.57 25.12 5.01
CA TYR A 148 17.62 25.59 3.63
C TYR A 148 17.39 24.40 2.71
N LEU A 149 16.27 24.38 2.00
CA LEU A 149 15.89 23.35 1.03
C LEU A 149 16.27 23.80 -0.38
N HIS A 150 17.20 23.10 -0.99
CA HIS A 150 17.58 23.33 -2.37
C HIS A 150 16.54 22.75 -3.32
N SER A 151 16.27 23.45 -4.42
CA SER A 151 15.43 22.93 -5.50
C SER A 151 16.02 21.63 -6.06
N PRO A 152 15.27 20.51 -6.07
CA PRO A 152 15.75 19.29 -6.73
C PRO A 152 16.07 19.51 -8.21
N VAL A 153 15.33 20.37 -8.90
CA VAL A 153 15.58 20.71 -10.30
C VAL A 153 16.94 21.39 -10.47
N LYS A 154 17.26 22.40 -9.62
CA LYS A 154 18.56 23.11 -9.70
C LYS A 154 19.74 22.20 -9.37
N VAL A 155 19.55 21.22 -8.48
CA VAL A 155 20.62 20.30 -8.07
C VAL A 155 20.83 19.18 -9.11
N ASP A 156 19.75 18.65 -9.68
CA ASP A 156 19.85 17.44 -10.50
C ASP A 156 20.01 17.73 -11.99
N LEU A 157 19.56 18.89 -12.48
CA LEU A 157 19.73 19.25 -13.88
C LEU A 157 21.23 19.30 -14.32
N PRO A 158 22.16 19.91 -13.55
CA PRO A 158 23.58 19.83 -13.87
C PRO A 158 24.15 18.41 -13.83
N LYS A 159 23.62 17.52 -12.97
CA LYS A 159 24.03 16.10 -12.94
C LYS A 159 23.58 15.41 -14.22
N TRP A 160 22.33 15.65 -14.64
CA TRP A 160 21.82 15.14 -15.92
C TRP A 160 22.67 15.63 -17.09
N GLU A 161 22.99 16.93 -17.17
CA GLU A 161 23.81 17.51 -18.25
C GLU A 161 25.23 16.93 -18.31
N ALA A 162 25.80 16.58 -17.15
CA ALA A 162 27.13 15.99 -17.04
C ALA A 162 27.15 14.47 -17.26
N TYR A 163 26.01 13.76 -17.15
CA TYR A 163 25.98 12.32 -17.24
C TYR A 163 26.12 11.85 -18.70
N PRO A 164 26.99 10.87 -19.01
CA PRO A 164 27.40 10.57 -20.36
C PRO A 164 26.31 9.93 -21.24
N VAL A 165 25.24 9.40 -20.63
CA VAL A 165 24.13 8.76 -21.34
C VAL A 165 22.80 9.02 -20.67
N HIS A 166 21.76 9.32 -21.44
CA HIS A 166 20.43 9.59 -20.94
C HIS A 166 19.50 8.44 -21.36
N TYR A 167 19.40 7.42 -20.53
CA TYR A 167 18.36 6.42 -20.68
C TYR A 167 17.00 7.01 -20.35
N ARG A 168 15.97 6.58 -21.07
CA ARG A 168 14.62 7.00 -20.79
C ARG A 168 14.23 6.57 -19.37
N VAL A 169 13.70 7.50 -18.60
CA VAL A 169 13.07 7.28 -17.31
C VAL A 169 11.58 7.14 -17.55
N SER A 170 11.01 5.98 -17.26
CA SER A 170 9.59 5.77 -17.45
C SER A 170 8.79 6.66 -16.49
N ASN A 171 7.72 7.24 -17.03
CA ASN A 171 6.76 8.06 -16.27
C ASN A 171 7.27 9.40 -15.69
N ASP A 172 8.56 9.74 -15.80
CA ASP A 172 9.05 11.08 -15.46
C ASP A 172 8.47 12.11 -16.45
N GLN A 173 7.62 12.99 -15.92
CA GLN A 173 6.90 14.02 -16.68
C GLN A 173 7.61 15.36 -16.64
N SER A 174 8.94 15.39 -16.72
CA SER A 174 9.76 16.61 -16.71
C SER A 174 9.32 17.63 -17.74
N ALA A 175 8.75 17.20 -18.87
CA ALA A 175 8.18 18.09 -19.87
C ALA A 175 7.04 18.98 -19.29
N ASN A 176 6.18 18.45 -18.44
CA ASN A 176 5.12 19.21 -17.76
C ASN A 176 5.71 20.29 -16.81
N GLY A 177 6.93 20.04 -16.31
CA GLY A 177 7.71 20.99 -15.53
C GLY A 177 8.51 22.00 -16.36
N GLY A 178 8.41 21.96 -17.70
CA GLY A 178 9.18 22.83 -18.59
C GLY A 178 10.64 22.41 -18.78
N LEU A 179 11.00 21.16 -18.42
CA LEU A 179 12.36 20.64 -18.60
C LEU A 179 12.54 19.88 -19.92
N LEU A 180 11.50 19.84 -20.76
CA LEU A 180 11.48 19.10 -22.02
C LEU A 180 11.76 17.60 -21.83
N ASP A 181 12.79 17.07 -22.49
CA ASP A 181 13.23 15.68 -22.43
C ASP A 181 14.22 15.38 -21.30
N ARG A 182 14.58 16.38 -20.49
CA ARG A 182 15.56 16.23 -19.40
C ARG A 182 14.89 15.58 -18.18
N GLN A 183 14.89 14.26 -18.17
CA GLN A 183 14.31 13.42 -17.12
C GLN A 183 15.30 13.26 -15.96
N ILE A 184 15.08 13.99 -14.86
CA ILE A 184 16.07 14.14 -13.78
C ILE A 184 15.79 13.29 -12.55
N SER A 185 14.65 12.61 -12.45
CA SER A 185 14.22 11.92 -11.23
C SER A 185 15.19 10.84 -10.74
N VAL A 186 15.99 10.25 -11.62
CA VAL A 186 16.95 9.18 -11.27
C VAL A 186 18.20 9.67 -10.54
N PHE A 187 18.46 10.99 -10.53
CA PHE A 187 19.62 11.60 -9.88
C PHE A 187 19.38 11.95 -8.40
N ALA A 188 18.13 11.91 -7.94
CA ALA A 188 17.75 12.16 -6.56
C ALA A 188 17.36 10.87 -5.82
N ARG A 189 17.66 10.79 -4.53
CA ARG A 189 17.00 9.82 -3.64
C ARG A 189 15.70 10.44 -3.11
N LYS A 190 14.71 10.49 -3.99
CA LYS A 190 13.37 11.06 -3.79
C LYS A 190 12.33 10.16 -4.43
N ALA A 191 11.11 10.18 -3.90
CA ALA A 191 9.99 9.42 -4.42
C ALA A 191 9.77 9.70 -5.92
N GLY A 192 9.88 8.66 -6.75
CA GLY A 192 9.82 8.79 -8.21
C GLY A 192 8.50 9.39 -8.69
N TYR A 193 7.37 9.01 -8.05
CA TYR A 193 6.05 9.50 -8.45
C TYR A 193 5.85 11.02 -8.28
N HIS A 194 6.67 11.71 -7.49
CA HIS A 194 6.63 13.18 -7.40
C HIS A 194 7.00 13.85 -8.73
N TYR A 195 7.79 13.18 -9.58
CA TYR A 195 8.11 13.66 -10.93
C TYR A 195 7.04 13.32 -11.98
N GLY A 196 5.88 12.85 -11.51
CA GLY A 196 4.77 12.37 -12.31
C GLY A 196 4.79 10.85 -12.47
N TRP A 197 3.61 10.27 -12.70
CA TRP A 197 3.44 8.86 -13.02
C TRP A 197 2.25 8.68 -13.97
N ASP A 198 2.02 7.47 -14.50
CA ASP A 198 0.85 7.19 -15.36
C ASP A 198 -0.48 7.13 -14.60
N TRP A 199 -0.47 7.45 -13.31
CA TRP A 199 -1.62 7.67 -12.43
C TRP A 199 -1.43 8.90 -11.51
N GLY A 200 -0.29 9.57 -11.52
CA GLY A 200 0.07 10.66 -10.60
C GLY A 200 0.47 11.96 -11.31
N PRO A 201 0.15 13.13 -10.72
CA PRO A 201 0.56 14.42 -11.26
C PRO A 201 2.06 14.66 -11.01
N ARG A 202 2.68 15.54 -11.81
CA ARG A 202 4.03 16.01 -11.54
C ARG A 202 3.99 17.19 -10.58
N ILE A 203 4.29 16.93 -9.32
CA ILE A 203 4.49 17.96 -8.28
C ILE A 203 5.70 17.54 -7.45
N VAL A 204 6.85 18.09 -7.79
CA VAL A 204 8.12 17.80 -7.10
C VAL A 204 8.15 18.59 -5.80
N THR A 205 7.87 17.92 -4.70
CA THR A 205 7.77 18.53 -3.38
C THR A 205 9.15 18.87 -2.78
N SER A 206 9.13 19.74 -1.79
CA SER A 206 10.24 19.97 -0.85
C SER A 206 9.64 20.26 0.53
N GLY A 207 10.32 19.87 1.62
CA GLY A 207 9.82 20.13 2.96
C GLY A 207 10.48 19.31 4.06
N ILE A 208 10.10 19.62 5.30
CA ILE A 208 10.36 18.78 6.45
C ILE A 208 9.15 17.86 6.59
N TRP A 209 9.16 16.74 5.86
CA TRP A 209 7.95 15.94 5.63
C TRP A 209 7.64 14.91 6.71
N ARG A 210 8.59 14.71 7.66
CA ARG A 210 8.43 13.90 8.88
C ARG A 210 8.86 14.69 10.10
N SER A 211 8.66 14.12 11.28
CA SER A 211 8.92 14.78 12.56
C SER A 211 10.37 15.23 12.75
N VAL A 212 10.52 16.35 13.48
CA VAL A 212 11.80 16.88 13.97
C VAL A 212 11.76 17.07 15.47
N ARG A 213 12.84 16.68 16.16
CA ARG A 213 12.94 16.76 17.61
C ARG A 213 14.37 16.84 18.11
N LEU A 214 14.54 17.35 19.32
CA LEU A 214 15.77 17.20 20.09
C LEU A 214 15.61 16.04 21.09
N GLU A 215 16.58 15.15 21.09
CA GLU A 215 16.69 14.07 22.08
C GLU A 215 17.83 14.38 23.03
N PHE A 216 17.53 14.40 24.34
CA PHE A 216 18.50 14.68 25.40
C PHE A 216 18.76 13.41 26.18
N SER A 217 20.02 13.19 26.58
CA SER A 217 20.40 12.06 27.40
C SER A 217 21.56 12.35 28.36
N GLN A 218 21.58 11.58 29.45
CA GLN A 218 22.68 11.51 30.37
C GLN A 218 23.20 10.08 30.45
N GLY A 219 24.47 9.87 30.13
CA GLY A 219 25.07 8.54 30.13
C GLY A 219 24.89 7.77 28.82
N ALA A 220 24.69 6.48 28.96
CA ALA A 220 24.48 5.60 27.78
C ALA A 220 23.10 5.75 27.17
N VAL A 221 23.01 5.45 25.87
CA VAL A 221 21.79 5.55 25.05
C VAL A 221 21.50 4.23 24.37
N LEU A 222 20.27 3.73 24.53
CA LEU A 222 19.75 2.60 23.75
C LEU A 222 19.48 3.06 22.32
N ARG A 223 20.24 2.49 21.37
CA ARG A 223 20.21 2.89 19.97
C ARG A 223 19.24 2.08 19.12
N ASP A 224 19.23 0.76 19.32
CA ASP A 224 18.42 -0.15 18.51
C ASP A 224 18.15 -1.47 19.26
N VAL A 225 17.05 -2.11 18.90
CA VAL A 225 16.68 -3.45 19.38
C VAL A 225 16.13 -4.25 18.22
N PHE A 226 16.66 -5.45 18.03
CA PHE A 226 16.16 -6.39 17.04
C PHE A 226 15.77 -7.73 17.68
N PHE A 227 14.52 -8.14 17.45
CA PHE A 227 14.01 -9.45 17.88
C PHE A 227 14.22 -10.49 16.79
N HIS A 228 15.47 -10.91 16.58
CA HIS A 228 15.79 -11.91 15.57
C HIS A 228 15.16 -13.28 15.92
N GLN A 229 14.19 -13.70 15.14
CA GLN A 229 13.48 -14.99 15.30
C GLN A 229 14.30 -16.11 14.66
N VAL A 230 15.15 -16.78 15.45
CA VAL A 230 16.06 -17.85 14.98
C VAL A 230 15.28 -19.10 14.57
N ALA A 231 14.26 -19.45 15.35
CA ALA A 231 13.35 -20.57 15.04
C ALA A 231 12.01 -20.35 15.72
N VAL A 232 10.93 -20.59 14.99
CA VAL A 232 9.56 -20.46 15.50
C VAL A 232 8.75 -21.68 15.11
N SER A 233 8.09 -22.26 16.10
CA SER A 233 7.14 -23.36 15.95
C SER A 233 6.02 -23.25 16.99
N ALA A 234 4.97 -24.06 16.86
CA ALA A 234 3.90 -24.12 17.87
C ALA A 234 4.38 -24.58 19.27
N LYS A 235 5.54 -25.26 19.35
CA LYS A 235 6.10 -25.78 20.61
C LYS A 235 7.05 -24.79 21.26
N GLU A 236 7.85 -24.09 20.46
CA GLU A 236 8.88 -23.18 20.95
C GLU A 236 9.19 -22.10 19.92
N ALA A 237 9.40 -20.87 20.41
CA ALA A 237 10.04 -19.78 19.67
C ALA A 237 11.38 -19.44 20.35
N ARG A 238 12.46 -19.45 19.56
CA ARG A 238 13.79 -19.05 19.99
C ARG A 238 14.16 -17.74 19.32
N LEU A 239 14.35 -16.72 20.14
CA LEU A 239 14.77 -15.39 19.71
C LEU A 239 16.21 -15.13 20.14
N LYS A 240 16.94 -14.39 19.33
CA LYS A 240 18.16 -13.70 19.68
C LYS A 240 17.83 -12.22 19.70
N VAL A 241 17.71 -11.60 20.89
CA VAL A 241 17.43 -10.17 21.00
C VAL A 241 18.78 -9.43 20.95
N GLU A 242 18.97 -8.66 19.88
CA GLU A 242 20.14 -7.84 19.66
C GLU A 242 19.85 -6.43 20.16
N VAL A 243 20.70 -5.92 21.06
CA VAL A 243 20.54 -4.62 21.72
C VAL A 243 21.79 -3.78 21.47
N GLU A 244 21.63 -2.63 20.83
CA GLU A 244 22.72 -1.68 20.61
C GLU A 244 22.67 -0.57 21.65
N VAL A 245 23.74 -0.41 22.42
CA VAL A 245 23.89 0.63 23.45
C VAL A 245 25.14 1.44 23.19
N GLU A 246 25.00 2.74 23.04
CA GLU A 246 26.13 3.65 22.91
C GLU A 246 26.42 4.34 24.23
N THR A 247 27.69 4.32 24.68
CA THR A 247 28.12 4.99 25.89
C THR A 247 29.43 5.75 25.69
N ARG A 248 29.65 6.79 26.51
CA ARG A 248 30.91 7.52 26.56
C ARG A 248 31.81 7.03 27.71
N VAL A 249 31.31 6.19 28.62
CA VAL A 249 32.01 5.72 29.83
C VAL A 249 31.83 4.21 29.99
N SER A 250 32.94 3.52 30.38
CA SER A 250 32.89 2.10 30.76
C SER A 250 32.07 1.90 32.04
N GLY A 251 31.43 0.76 32.14
CA GLY A 251 30.74 0.38 33.38
C GLY A 251 29.72 -0.73 33.23
N PRO A 252 29.31 -1.31 34.37
CA PRO A 252 28.32 -2.38 34.36
C PRO A 252 26.95 -1.87 33.95
N ALA A 253 26.25 -2.64 33.13
CA ALA A 253 24.88 -2.39 32.73
C ALA A 253 24.02 -3.64 32.90
N THR A 254 22.72 -3.43 33.03
CA THR A 254 21.73 -4.49 33.05
C THR A 254 20.74 -4.27 31.90
N VAL A 255 20.51 -5.31 31.09
CA VAL A 255 19.48 -5.36 30.08
C VAL A 255 18.34 -6.23 30.60
N ALA A 256 17.12 -5.70 30.59
CA ALA A 256 15.91 -6.41 30.97
C ALA A 256 14.99 -6.54 29.75
N ILE A 257 14.54 -7.77 29.46
CA ILE A 257 13.64 -8.07 28.33
C ILE A 257 12.42 -8.77 28.90
N GLY A 258 11.21 -8.32 28.55
CA GLY A 258 9.97 -8.94 28.98
C GLY A 258 8.81 -8.60 28.08
N ALA A 259 7.77 -9.43 28.18
CA ALA A 259 6.44 -9.19 27.57
C ALA A 259 5.38 -9.82 28.46
N ASP A 260 4.10 -9.42 28.28
CA ASP A 260 2.99 -10.02 29.01
C ASP A 260 2.94 -11.54 28.77
N GLY A 261 2.90 -12.31 29.87
CA GLY A 261 2.90 -13.78 29.82
C GLY A 261 4.26 -14.44 29.56
N ILE A 262 5.34 -13.66 29.42
CA ILE A 262 6.69 -14.16 29.23
C ILE A 262 7.53 -13.87 30.47
N ARG A 263 8.28 -14.89 30.94
CA ARG A 263 9.19 -14.71 32.07
C ARG A 263 10.28 -13.70 31.67
N PRO A 264 10.49 -12.61 32.45
CA PRO A 264 11.53 -11.64 32.14
C PRO A 264 12.94 -12.25 32.13
N VAL A 265 13.74 -11.79 31.16
CA VAL A 265 15.15 -12.16 31.03
C VAL A 265 16.00 -10.96 31.44
N TYR A 266 16.97 -11.20 32.31
CA TYR A 266 17.93 -10.17 32.77
C TYR A 266 19.32 -10.60 32.34
N SER A 267 20.08 -9.66 31.76
CA SER A 267 21.48 -9.89 31.38
C SER A 267 22.37 -8.77 31.91
N ARG A 268 23.46 -9.15 32.62
CA ARG A 268 24.46 -8.20 33.08
C ARG A 268 25.55 -8.11 32.02
N GLN A 269 25.94 -6.89 31.69
CA GLN A 269 26.94 -6.60 30.66
C GLN A 269 27.96 -5.59 31.19
N GLN A 270 29.16 -5.63 30.67
CA GLN A 270 30.16 -4.56 30.83
C GLN A 270 30.12 -3.74 29.54
N LEU A 271 29.81 -2.46 29.63
CA LEU A 271 29.82 -1.57 28.47
C LEU A 271 31.18 -0.86 28.39
N GLU A 272 31.66 -0.69 27.15
CA GLU A 272 32.85 0.07 26.82
C GLU A 272 32.50 1.34 26.02
N PRO A 273 33.35 2.39 26.04
CA PRO A 273 33.09 3.59 25.26
C PRO A 273 32.85 3.28 23.76
N GLY A 274 31.85 3.88 23.19
CA GLY A 274 31.38 3.63 21.81
C GLY A 274 30.12 2.79 21.76
N LEU A 275 29.88 2.14 20.63
CA LEU A 275 28.70 1.31 20.36
C LEU A 275 28.93 -0.13 20.84
N ASN A 276 28.14 -0.58 21.79
CA ASN A 276 28.16 -1.95 22.31
C ASN A 276 26.99 -2.73 21.68
N ARG A 277 27.28 -3.93 21.17
CA ARG A 277 26.29 -4.88 20.60
C ARG A 277 26.15 -6.06 21.53
N ILE A 278 24.96 -6.27 22.05
CA ILE A 278 24.64 -7.27 23.06
C ILE A 278 23.62 -8.24 22.46
N GLU A 279 23.92 -9.54 22.54
CA GLU A 279 23.00 -10.59 22.09
C GLU A 279 22.48 -11.36 23.31
N ILE A 280 21.15 -11.45 23.42
CA ILE A 280 20.51 -12.12 24.55
C ILE A 280 19.52 -13.17 24.01
N PRO A 281 19.73 -14.47 24.32
CA PRO A 281 18.79 -15.51 23.91
C PRO A 281 17.51 -15.44 24.75
N VAL A 282 16.37 -15.55 24.09
CA VAL A 282 15.04 -15.63 24.70
C VAL A 282 14.29 -16.83 24.12
N SER A 283 13.83 -17.74 24.99
CA SER A 283 13.02 -18.89 24.59
C SER A 283 11.61 -18.79 25.17
N ILE A 284 10.61 -19.01 24.31
CA ILE A 284 9.19 -18.95 24.65
C ILE A 284 8.57 -20.31 24.34
N ARG A 285 8.10 -21.02 25.37
CA ARG A 285 7.44 -22.32 25.21
C ARG A 285 5.96 -22.14 24.88
N ASN A 286 5.45 -22.95 23.96
CA ASN A 286 4.07 -22.94 23.47
C ASN A 286 3.60 -21.52 23.11
N PRO A 287 4.32 -20.82 22.19
CA PRO A 287 4.00 -19.44 21.85
C PRO A 287 2.64 -19.35 21.13
N ARG A 288 1.93 -18.25 21.32
CA ARG A 288 0.86 -17.83 20.40
C ARG A 288 1.54 -17.28 19.14
N LEU A 289 1.25 -17.92 18.01
CA LEU A 289 1.84 -17.51 16.74
C LEU A 289 1.03 -16.38 16.10
N TRP A 290 1.71 -15.52 15.37
CA TRP A 290 1.09 -14.55 14.49
C TRP A 290 0.75 -15.23 13.15
N TRP A 291 -0.46 -14.98 12.64
CA TRP A 291 -0.94 -15.52 11.39
C TRP A 291 -1.48 -14.42 10.46
N PRO A 292 -1.32 -14.56 9.15
CA PRO A 292 -1.98 -13.67 8.19
C PRO A 292 -3.51 -13.87 8.22
N ALA A 293 -4.22 -12.81 7.79
CA ALA A 293 -5.67 -12.79 7.74
C ALA A 293 -6.25 -14.04 7.06
N GLY A 294 -7.27 -14.63 7.66
CA GLY A 294 -7.91 -15.87 7.20
C GLY A 294 -7.17 -17.17 7.57
N GLN A 295 -5.98 -17.12 8.19
CA GLN A 295 -5.19 -18.30 8.56
C GLN A 295 -5.10 -18.54 10.08
N GLY A 296 -5.48 -17.56 10.86
CA GLY A 296 -5.43 -17.58 12.32
C GLY A 296 -5.41 -16.18 12.91
N GLU A 297 -5.09 -16.08 14.18
CA GLU A 297 -5.02 -14.82 14.89
C GLU A 297 -3.69 -14.08 14.59
N ALA A 298 -3.74 -12.79 14.28
CA ALA A 298 -2.57 -11.92 14.18
C ALA A 298 -2.08 -11.50 15.58
N PHE A 299 -1.63 -12.47 16.38
CA PHE A 299 -1.28 -12.23 17.78
C PHE A 299 0.06 -11.50 17.91
N LEU A 300 0.08 -10.41 18.69
CA LEU A 300 1.25 -9.57 18.93
C LEU A 300 1.61 -9.56 20.42
N TYR A 301 2.84 -9.92 20.74
CA TYR A 301 3.42 -9.73 22.07
C TYR A 301 3.86 -8.27 22.25
N ASP A 302 3.55 -7.66 23.40
CA ASP A 302 4.03 -6.32 23.75
C ASP A 302 5.38 -6.45 24.49
N PHE A 303 6.47 -6.49 23.71
CA PHE A 303 7.82 -6.57 24.27
C PHE A 303 8.31 -5.23 24.75
N GLN A 304 9.01 -5.27 25.88
CA GLN A 304 9.75 -4.14 26.41
C GLN A 304 11.20 -4.57 26.67
N VAL A 305 12.14 -3.75 26.18
CA VAL A 305 13.57 -3.88 26.47
C VAL A 305 14.01 -2.60 27.19
N ALA A 306 14.53 -2.75 28.39
CA ALA A 306 15.04 -1.64 29.19
C ALA A 306 16.54 -1.87 29.46
N VAL A 307 17.33 -0.80 29.35
CA VAL A 307 18.76 -0.84 29.64
C VAL A 307 19.05 0.16 30.74
N GLN A 308 19.86 -0.27 31.73
CA GLN A 308 20.29 0.55 32.85
C GLN A 308 21.81 0.42 33.04
N GLN A 309 22.53 1.54 33.13
CA GLN A 309 23.96 1.58 33.46
C GLN A 309 24.15 2.28 34.83
N GLY A 310 24.62 1.54 35.82
CA GLY A 310 24.60 2.04 37.21
C GLY A 310 23.18 2.41 37.65
N ASN A 311 22.98 3.65 38.09
CA ASN A 311 21.66 4.17 38.47
C ASN A 311 20.92 4.94 37.36
N LEU A 312 21.50 4.99 36.15
CA LEU A 312 20.94 5.75 35.03
C LEU A 312 20.20 4.82 34.07
N SER A 313 19.03 5.21 33.66
CA SER A 313 18.33 4.55 32.52
C SER A 313 19.02 4.92 31.21
N CYS A 314 19.31 3.92 30.36
CA CYS A 314 19.85 4.13 29.01
C CYS A 314 18.74 4.23 27.96
N GLY A 315 17.48 4.09 28.37
CA GLY A 315 16.31 4.10 27.52
C GLY A 315 15.50 2.81 27.62
N THR A 316 14.32 2.87 27.03
CA THR A 316 13.38 1.74 26.93
C THR A 316 12.87 1.66 25.50
N TYR A 317 12.94 0.49 24.91
CA TYR A 317 12.35 0.18 23.60
C TYR A 317 11.10 -0.67 23.79
N ARG A 318 10.04 -0.36 23.04
CA ARG A 318 8.79 -1.14 23.03
C ARG A 318 8.45 -1.51 21.59
N ALA A 319 8.04 -2.75 21.41
CA ALA A 319 7.62 -3.26 20.12
C ALA A 319 6.50 -4.28 20.26
N LYS A 320 5.58 -4.23 19.33
CA LYS A 320 4.58 -5.27 19.09
C LYS A 320 5.19 -6.33 18.19
N VAL A 321 5.54 -7.49 18.74
CA VAL A 321 6.25 -8.57 18.03
C VAL A 321 5.31 -9.74 17.77
N GLY A 322 5.08 -10.08 16.53
CA GLY A 322 4.38 -11.30 16.12
C GLY A 322 5.39 -12.43 15.89
N LEU A 323 5.19 -13.53 16.62
CA LEU A 323 6.07 -14.72 16.49
C LEU A 323 5.61 -15.58 15.32
N ARG A 324 6.42 -15.68 14.27
CA ARG A 324 6.09 -16.39 13.05
C ARG A 324 7.33 -16.81 12.27
N SER A 325 7.21 -17.80 11.40
CA SER A 325 8.14 -18.01 10.28
C SER A 325 7.43 -17.62 8.97
N VAL A 326 8.13 -16.91 8.09
CA VAL A 326 7.68 -16.62 6.73
C VAL A 326 8.82 -16.95 5.79
N ARG A 327 8.52 -17.64 4.71
CA ARG A 327 9.49 -18.03 3.71
C ARG A 327 8.88 -18.00 2.32
N LEU A 328 9.60 -17.43 1.36
CA LEU A 328 9.28 -17.53 -0.06
C LEU A 328 9.85 -18.85 -0.60
N VAL A 329 8.98 -19.76 -1.01
CA VAL A 329 9.37 -21.09 -1.52
C VAL A 329 9.55 -21.05 -3.02
N ARG A 330 10.77 -21.34 -3.49
CA ARG A 330 11.17 -21.32 -4.91
C ARG A 330 11.85 -22.62 -5.31
N ASN A 331 11.14 -23.73 -5.19
CA ASN A 331 11.63 -25.06 -5.53
C ASN A 331 11.43 -25.34 -7.02
N ALA A 332 12.36 -26.05 -7.64
CA ALA A 332 12.20 -26.56 -9.00
C ALA A 332 11.10 -27.63 -9.02
N ASP A 333 10.27 -27.63 -10.06
CA ASP A 333 9.26 -28.64 -10.35
C ASP A 333 9.13 -28.88 -11.87
N ALA A 334 8.22 -29.77 -12.28
CA ALA A 334 8.04 -30.16 -13.68
C ALA A 334 7.59 -28.99 -14.60
N LYS A 335 7.09 -27.87 -14.05
CA LYS A 335 6.58 -26.72 -14.80
C LYS A 335 7.54 -25.50 -14.71
N GLY A 336 8.63 -25.58 -13.93
CA GLY A 336 9.58 -24.50 -13.72
C GLY A 336 10.04 -24.37 -12.28
N ARG A 337 9.67 -23.28 -11.60
CA ARG A 337 9.93 -23.05 -10.17
C ARG A 337 8.69 -22.56 -9.47
N SER A 338 8.41 -23.07 -8.27
CA SER A 338 7.37 -22.53 -7.42
C SER A 338 7.66 -21.10 -7.00
N PHE A 339 6.62 -20.34 -6.70
CA PHE A 339 6.72 -19.01 -6.09
C PHE A 339 5.50 -18.81 -5.18
N TYR A 340 5.64 -19.21 -3.92
CA TYR A 340 4.57 -19.07 -2.93
C TYR A 340 5.13 -18.84 -1.54
N PHE A 341 4.32 -18.25 -0.67
CA PHE A 341 4.71 -18.02 0.73
C PHE A 341 4.26 -19.17 1.62
N GLU A 342 5.19 -19.62 2.45
CA GLU A 342 4.92 -20.54 3.55
C GLU A 342 4.96 -19.74 4.87
N VAL A 343 3.88 -19.77 5.63
CA VAL A 343 3.77 -19.11 6.92
C VAL A 343 3.56 -20.14 8.00
N ASN A 344 4.44 -20.19 9.00
CA ASN A 344 4.42 -21.16 10.10
C ASN A 344 4.33 -22.63 9.61
N GLY A 345 5.02 -22.94 8.49
CA GLY A 345 5.06 -24.25 7.87
C GLY A 345 3.82 -24.59 7.03
N ARG A 346 2.93 -23.64 6.74
CA ARG A 346 1.76 -23.83 5.85
C ARG A 346 1.87 -22.96 4.60
N PRO A 347 1.68 -23.52 3.40
CA PRO A 347 1.49 -22.74 2.19
C PRO A 347 0.24 -21.86 2.30
N VAL A 348 0.36 -20.58 1.99
CA VAL A 348 -0.73 -19.61 2.03
C VAL A 348 -0.84 -18.93 0.67
N PHE A 349 -2.05 -18.94 0.09
CA PHE A 349 -2.32 -18.18 -1.13
C PHE A 349 -2.43 -16.69 -0.80
N MET A 350 -1.61 -15.86 -1.45
CA MET A 350 -1.60 -14.41 -1.23
C MET A 350 -2.70 -13.73 -2.04
N LYS A 351 -3.52 -12.94 -1.35
CA LYS A 351 -4.65 -12.19 -1.89
C LYS A 351 -4.46 -10.72 -1.54
N GLY A 352 -4.40 -9.84 -2.54
CA GLY A 352 -4.16 -8.45 -2.21
C GLY A 352 -4.05 -7.52 -3.40
N ALA A 353 -3.32 -6.44 -3.15
CA ALA A 353 -3.14 -5.37 -4.11
C ALA A 353 -1.77 -4.69 -3.96
N ASN A 354 -1.39 -3.96 -5.00
CA ASN A 354 -0.29 -3.01 -4.93
C ASN A 354 -0.79 -1.73 -4.25
N TYR A 355 -0.05 -1.28 -3.27
CA TYR A 355 -0.28 -0.04 -2.55
C TYR A 355 0.67 1.03 -3.06
N ILE A 356 0.12 2.16 -3.50
CA ILE A 356 0.85 3.39 -3.82
C ILE A 356 0.63 4.42 -2.69
N PRO A 357 1.45 5.48 -2.57
CA PRO A 357 1.22 6.50 -1.55
C PRO A 357 -0.23 7.06 -1.59
N ASN A 358 -0.83 7.22 -0.41
CA ASN A 358 -2.23 7.63 -0.27
C ASN A 358 -2.54 9.07 -0.70
N ASP A 359 -1.52 9.90 -0.79
CA ASP A 359 -1.60 11.30 -1.19
C ASP A 359 -0.27 11.72 -1.80
N LEU A 360 -0.29 12.66 -2.71
CA LEU A 360 0.95 13.25 -3.22
C LEU A 360 1.63 14.10 -2.15
N PHE A 361 0.87 14.76 -1.30
CA PHE A 361 1.37 15.49 -0.14
C PHE A 361 1.35 14.59 1.10
N LEU A 362 2.37 13.77 1.26
CA LEU A 362 2.47 12.72 2.28
C LEU A 362 2.07 13.14 3.71
N PRO A 363 2.43 14.36 4.21
CA PRO A 363 2.03 14.78 5.56
C PRO A 363 0.51 14.91 5.76
N ARG A 364 -0.29 15.02 4.67
CA ARG A 364 -1.77 15.08 4.77
C ARG A 364 -2.42 13.74 5.10
N VAL A 365 -1.74 12.63 4.88
CA VAL A 365 -2.32 11.29 5.06
C VAL A 365 -2.79 11.10 6.51
N GLY A 366 -1.94 11.40 7.48
CA GLY A 366 -2.24 11.27 8.89
C GLY A 366 -2.63 9.83 9.31
N ARG A 367 -2.91 9.65 10.61
CA ARG A 367 -3.29 8.33 11.15
C ARG A 367 -4.60 7.82 10.56
N GLU A 368 -5.60 8.68 10.40
CA GLU A 368 -6.93 8.33 9.88
C GLU A 368 -6.84 7.82 8.43
N GLY A 369 -6.00 8.42 7.58
CA GLY A 369 -5.80 7.97 6.21
C GLY A 369 -5.22 6.56 6.14
N TYR A 370 -4.24 6.25 7.00
CA TYR A 370 -3.69 4.89 7.09
C TYR A 370 -4.71 3.89 7.65
N GLU A 371 -5.46 4.24 8.71
CA GLU A 371 -6.52 3.38 9.27
C GLU A 371 -7.56 3.01 8.22
N ARG A 372 -7.94 3.96 7.37
CA ARG A 372 -8.92 3.71 6.31
C ARG A 372 -8.38 2.80 5.22
N VAL A 373 -7.20 3.09 4.64
CA VAL A 373 -6.69 2.29 3.52
C VAL A 373 -6.35 0.86 3.93
N VAL A 374 -5.75 0.66 5.11
CA VAL A 374 -5.48 -0.69 5.63
C VAL A 374 -6.78 -1.37 6.07
N GLY A 375 -7.72 -0.62 6.64
CA GLY A 375 -9.07 -1.10 6.97
C GLY A 375 -9.84 -1.56 5.73
N ASP A 376 -9.79 -0.82 4.63
CA ASP A 376 -10.42 -1.18 3.37
C ASP A 376 -9.80 -2.46 2.77
N ALA A 377 -8.47 -2.58 2.80
CA ALA A 377 -7.77 -3.80 2.38
C ALA A 377 -8.19 -5.02 3.22
N ALA A 378 -8.26 -4.84 4.55
CA ALA A 378 -8.71 -5.90 5.47
C ALA A 378 -10.18 -6.27 5.22
N ALA A 379 -11.07 -5.28 5.01
CA ALA A 379 -12.48 -5.50 4.71
C ALA A 379 -12.71 -6.23 3.38
N ALA A 380 -11.80 -6.05 2.41
CA ALA A 380 -11.79 -6.82 1.17
C ALA A 380 -11.19 -8.23 1.31
N GLY A 381 -10.77 -8.65 2.51
CA GLY A 381 -10.19 -9.98 2.75
C GLY A 381 -8.76 -10.15 2.23
N MET A 382 -8.04 -9.06 2.04
CA MET A 382 -6.64 -9.08 1.63
C MET A 382 -5.75 -9.57 2.78
N ASN A 383 -4.74 -10.37 2.45
CA ASN A 383 -3.72 -10.85 3.38
C ASN A 383 -2.30 -10.44 2.98
N MET A 384 -2.14 -9.71 1.88
CA MET A 384 -0.87 -9.14 1.45
C MET A 384 -1.08 -7.80 0.74
N LEU A 385 -0.21 -6.84 1.03
CA LEU A 385 -0.04 -5.61 0.25
C LEU A 385 1.41 -5.51 -0.24
N ARG A 386 1.60 -5.08 -1.49
CA ARG A 386 2.91 -4.70 -1.99
C ARG A 386 3.06 -3.19 -1.92
N VAL A 387 4.02 -2.72 -1.11
CA VAL A 387 4.44 -1.32 -1.08
C VAL A 387 5.36 -1.09 -2.27
N TRP A 388 4.83 -0.41 -3.27
CA TRP A 388 5.45 -0.27 -4.59
C TRP A 388 6.68 0.67 -4.60
N GLY A 389 7.70 0.31 -5.40
CA GLY A 389 9.04 0.92 -5.37
C GLY A 389 9.18 2.31 -5.96
N GLY A 390 8.15 2.90 -6.56
CA GLY A 390 8.16 4.30 -7.01
C GLY A 390 7.62 5.28 -5.98
N GLY A 391 7.16 4.79 -4.82
CA GLY A 391 6.57 5.56 -3.73
C GLY A 391 7.55 5.90 -2.62
N VAL A 392 7.18 5.57 -1.39
CA VAL A 392 7.96 5.80 -0.17
C VAL A 392 7.93 4.57 0.74
N TYR A 393 8.93 4.43 1.63
CA TYR A 393 8.76 3.59 2.81
C TYR A 393 7.79 4.31 3.74
N GLU A 394 6.64 3.70 4.01
CA GLU A 394 5.55 4.36 4.72
C GLU A 394 5.87 4.69 6.19
N ASP A 395 4.98 5.40 6.85
CA ASP A 395 5.05 5.65 8.29
C ASP A 395 4.96 4.33 9.07
N ASP A 396 5.62 4.24 10.23
CA ASP A 396 5.59 3.06 11.09
C ASP A 396 4.16 2.63 11.43
N TYR A 397 3.24 3.58 11.53
CA TYR A 397 1.83 3.30 11.81
C TYR A 397 1.14 2.47 10.72
N PHE A 398 1.51 2.64 9.45
CA PHE A 398 1.00 1.78 8.37
C PHE A 398 1.37 0.31 8.62
N TYR A 399 2.63 0.05 8.97
CA TYR A 399 3.10 -1.32 9.26
C TYR A 399 2.48 -1.86 10.54
N GLU A 400 2.31 -1.03 11.59
CA GLU A 400 1.59 -1.43 12.80
C GLU A 400 0.13 -1.84 12.51
N LEU A 401 -0.54 -1.17 11.59
CA LEU A 401 -1.89 -1.52 11.15
C LEU A 401 -1.89 -2.85 10.40
N CYS A 402 -0.94 -3.07 9.49
CA CYS A 402 -0.75 -4.33 8.79
C CYS A 402 -0.44 -5.49 9.77
N ASP A 403 0.40 -5.26 10.78
CA ASP A 403 0.71 -6.24 11.84
C ASP A 403 -0.55 -6.68 12.59
N ARG A 404 -1.44 -5.73 12.94
CA ARG A 404 -2.70 -6.00 13.67
C ARG A 404 -3.76 -6.65 12.78
N ALA A 405 -3.80 -6.27 11.51
CA ALA A 405 -4.77 -6.81 10.55
C ALA A 405 -4.37 -8.18 9.99
N GLY A 406 -3.15 -8.65 10.25
CA GLY A 406 -2.64 -9.87 9.63
C GLY A 406 -2.37 -9.72 8.13
N ILE A 407 -2.00 -8.52 7.68
CA ILE A 407 -1.67 -8.26 6.28
C ILE A 407 -0.16 -8.31 6.12
N LEU A 408 0.34 -9.27 5.36
CA LEU A 408 1.75 -9.34 4.98
C LEU A 408 2.12 -8.19 4.06
N VAL A 409 3.36 -7.74 4.13
CA VAL A 409 3.90 -6.68 3.27
C VAL A 409 5.04 -7.23 2.44
N TRP A 410 4.89 -7.12 1.13
CA TRP A 410 5.97 -7.18 0.15
C TRP A 410 6.51 -5.76 0.01
N GLN A 411 7.72 -5.51 0.49
CA GLN A 411 8.34 -4.19 0.50
C GLN A 411 9.35 -4.03 -0.61
N ASP A 412 9.07 -3.17 -1.58
CA ASP A 412 10.07 -2.75 -2.55
C ASP A 412 11.03 -1.73 -1.93
N PHE A 413 12.31 -1.76 -2.34
CA PHE A 413 13.19 -0.60 -2.25
C PHE A 413 12.74 0.46 -3.25
N MET A 414 12.96 1.74 -2.92
CA MET A 414 12.43 2.87 -3.69
C MET A 414 13.23 3.10 -5.00
N PHE A 415 13.09 2.16 -5.93
CA PHE A 415 13.59 2.18 -7.30
C PHE A 415 12.52 1.64 -8.24
N SER A 416 12.22 2.34 -9.34
CA SER A 416 11.15 1.94 -10.25
C SER A 416 11.40 2.36 -11.69
N CYS A 417 11.14 1.44 -12.63
CA CYS A 417 11.02 1.65 -14.08
C CYS A 417 12.12 2.55 -14.68
N SER A 418 13.36 2.44 -14.21
CA SER A 418 14.44 3.35 -14.59
C SER A 418 15.82 2.71 -14.43
N ILE A 419 16.81 3.27 -15.13
CA ILE A 419 18.22 2.99 -14.89
C ILE A 419 18.79 4.14 -14.05
N TYR A 420 19.23 3.82 -12.85
CA TYR A 420 19.81 4.79 -11.92
C TYR A 420 21.33 4.87 -12.12
N PRO A 421 21.95 6.06 -12.05
CA PRO A 421 23.39 6.23 -12.06
C PRO A 421 24.00 5.77 -10.72
N TYR A 422 24.00 4.45 -10.50
CA TYR A 422 24.29 3.82 -9.20
C TYR A 422 25.79 3.76 -8.94
N GLU A 423 26.39 4.92 -8.64
CA GLU A 423 27.81 5.09 -8.34
C GLU A 423 28.06 6.27 -7.38
N GLY A 424 29.25 6.37 -6.83
CA GLY A 424 29.69 7.49 -5.98
C GLY A 424 28.69 7.79 -4.85
N ALA A 425 28.41 9.08 -4.66
CA ALA A 425 27.53 9.56 -3.59
C ALA A 425 26.10 9.01 -3.67
N LEU A 426 25.54 8.80 -4.86
CA LEU A 426 24.20 8.22 -5.00
C LEU A 426 24.15 6.78 -4.46
N ARG A 427 25.17 5.95 -4.76
CA ARG A 427 25.29 4.60 -4.23
C ARG A 427 25.43 4.60 -2.71
N GLU A 428 26.31 5.43 -2.15
CA GLU A 428 26.52 5.54 -0.72
C GLU A 428 25.25 5.97 0.02
N SER A 429 24.55 6.98 -0.52
CA SER A 429 23.27 7.46 0.02
C SER A 429 22.18 6.39 -0.04
N ALA A 430 22.08 5.66 -1.15
CA ALA A 430 21.13 4.56 -1.33
C ALA A 430 21.40 3.37 -0.39
N LEU A 431 22.67 3.03 -0.13
CA LEU A 431 23.03 1.97 0.83
C LEU A 431 22.68 2.37 2.27
N ALA A 432 22.94 3.61 2.65
CA ALA A 432 22.57 4.12 3.96
C ALA A 432 21.04 4.19 4.16
N GLU A 433 20.30 4.55 3.09
CA GLU A 433 18.83 4.48 3.05
C GLU A 433 18.32 3.06 3.25
N ALA A 434 18.88 2.10 2.50
CA ALA A 434 18.48 0.70 2.60
C ALA A 434 18.72 0.16 4.02
N GLU A 435 19.88 0.44 4.61
CA GLU A 435 20.19 0.02 5.98
C GLU A 435 19.24 0.63 7.00
N ASP A 436 18.98 1.94 6.91
CA ASP A 436 18.09 2.66 7.84
C ASP A 436 16.67 2.08 7.80
N ASN A 437 16.11 1.87 6.61
CA ASN A 437 14.73 1.39 6.48
C ASN A 437 14.59 -0.12 6.79
N VAL A 438 15.55 -0.95 6.41
CA VAL A 438 15.54 -2.38 6.81
C VAL A 438 15.61 -2.50 8.34
N ARG A 439 16.49 -1.74 9.00
CA ARG A 439 16.60 -1.74 10.48
C ARG A 439 15.32 -1.22 11.15
N ARG A 440 14.69 -0.17 10.58
CA ARG A 440 13.44 0.39 11.08
C ARG A 440 12.29 -0.62 11.02
N LEU A 441 12.19 -1.39 9.93
CA LEU A 441 11.02 -2.21 9.64
C LEU A 441 11.17 -3.69 10.06
N ARG A 442 12.37 -4.19 10.34
CA ARG A 442 12.66 -5.61 10.58
C ARG A 442 11.96 -6.26 11.76
N ASN A 443 11.42 -5.46 12.71
CA ASN A 443 10.66 -5.98 13.85
C ASN A 443 9.16 -6.15 13.55
N HIS A 444 8.64 -5.63 12.43
CA HIS A 444 7.26 -5.80 12.03
C HIS A 444 7.00 -7.20 11.48
N PRO A 445 6.10 -7.99 12.09
CA PRO A 445 5.80 -9.33 11.59
C PRO A 445 5.13 -9.33 10.22
N CYS A 446 4.56 -8.22 9.77
CA CYS A 446 3.99 -8.10 8.43
C CYS A 446 5.05 -8.14 7.32
N ILE A 447 6.30 -7.74 7.54
CA ILE A 447 7.34 -7.76 6.50
C ILE A 447 7.64 -9.19 6.08
N ALA A 448 7.22 -9.57 4.89
CA ALA A 448 7.36 -10.92 4.34
C ALA A 448 8.48 -11.05 3.31
N LEU A 449 8.74 -9.99 2.55
CA LEU A 449 9.68 -10.00 1.43
C LEU A 449 10.26 -8.61 1.20
N TRP A 450 11.55 -8.53 0.96
CA TRP A 450 12.20 -7.36 0.39
C TRP A 450 12.40 -7.57 -1.11
N CYS A 451 12.10 -6.54 -1.90
CA CYS A 451 12.29 -6.56 -3.35
C CYS A 451 13.16 -5.39 -3.80
N GLY A 452 14.16 -5.66 -4.62
CA GLY A 452 15.15 -4.68 -5.02
C GLY A 452 14.59 -3.48 -5.79
N ASN A 453 13.58 -3.72 -6.63
CA ASN A 453 12.97 -2.66 -7.45
C ASN A 453 11.65 -3.08 -8.08
N ASN A 454 10.89 -2.10 -8.58
CA ASN A 454 9.82 -2.29 -9.54
C ASN A 454 10.33 -2.13 -10.97
N GLU A 455 10.30 -3.20 -11.78
CA GLU A 455 10.48 -3.21 -13.23
C GLU A 455 11.81 -2.65 -13.81
N CYS A 456 12.80 -2.27 -13.00
CA CYS A 456 14.07 -1.75 -13.54
C CYS A 456 14.78 -2.79 -14.40
N CYS A 457 14.80 -4.06 -13.96
CA CYS A 457 15.37 -5.15 -14.73
C CYS A 457 14.51 -5.50 -15.95
N ASP A 458 13.19 -5.57 -15.79
CA ASP A 458 12.27 -5.86 -16.90
C ASP A 458 12.32 -4.77 -17.96
N MET A 459 12.36 -3.51 -17.54
CA MET A 459 12.54 -2.37 -18.46
C MET A 459 13.83 -2.52 -19.28
N TRP A 460 14.95 -2.85 -18.64
CA TRP A 460 16.23 -2.98 -19.34
C TRP A 460 16.24 -4.15 -20.33
N TYR A 461 15.73 -5.31 -19.91
CA TYR A 461 15.81 -6.51 -20.74
C TYR A 461 14.62 -6.69 -21.68
N GLY A 462 13.43 -6.24 -21.33
CA GLY A 462 12.16 -6.55 -22.00
C GLY A 462 11.55 -5.42 -22.82
N TRP A 463 11.72 -4.14 -22.39
CA TRP A 463 10.99 -3.04 -23.03
C TRP A 463 11.69 -2.58 -24.33
N SER A 464 10.91 -2.48 -25.41
CA SER A 464 11.42 -2.11 -26.74
C SER A 464 11.77 -0.62 -26.89
N ASN A 465 11.28 0.23 -25.96
CA ASN A 465 11.46 1.68 -26.02
C ASN A 465 12.69 2.18 -25.22
N VAL A 466 13.47 1.28 -24.64
CA VAL A 466 14.75 1.64 -24.02
C VAL A 466 15.82 1.72 -25.09
N GLN A 467 16.39 2.91 -25.26
CA GLN A 467 17.47 3.10 -26.27
C GLN A 467 18.73 2.40 -25.79
N LYS A 468 19.19 1.44 -26.59
CA LYS A 468 20.43 0.69 -26.43
C LYS A 468 21.27 0.82 -27.70
N GLY A 469 22.54 0.51 -27.62
CA GLY A 469 23.37 0.42 -28.83
C GLY A 469 24.72 1.15 -28.75
N ILE A 470 25.06 1.66 -27.55
CA ILE A 470 26.40 2.10 -27.24
C ILE A 470 27.00 1.11 -26.25
N PRO A 471 27.81 0.11 -26.71
CA PRO A 471 28.21 -1.04 -25.89
C PRO A 471 28.85 -0.67 -24.54
N ALA A 472 29.64 0.41 -24.50
CA ALA A 472 30.29 0.85 -23.26
C ALA A 472 29.25 1.27 -22.20
N TYR A 473 28.22 2.02 -22.58
CA TYR A 473 27.18 2.50 -21.68
C TYR A 473 26.18 1.40 -21.32
N ASP A 474 25.86 0.52 -22.28
CA ASP A 474 25.00 -0.64 -22.01
C ASP A 474 25.65 -1.59 -21.01
N ASN A 475 26.98 -1.83 -21.10
CA ASN A 475 27.71 -2.60 -20.11
C ASN A 475 27.76 -1.89 -18.74
N MET A 476 27.89 -0.57 -18.71
CA MET A 476 27.84 0.22 -17.48
C MET A 476 26.46 0.06 -16.80
N ALA A 477 25.37 0.20 -17.53
CA ALA A 477 24.00 0.02 -17.01
C ALA A 477 23.81 -1.38 -16.42
N VAL A 478 24.21 -2.42 -17.14
CA VAL A 478 24.14 -3.82 -16.65
C VAL A 478 24.98 -4.02 -15.40
N SER A 479 26.18 -3.42 -15.35
CA SER A 479 27.06 -3.50 -14.17
C SER A 479 26.43 -2.81 -12.96
N GLN A 480 25.82 -1.65 -13.14
CA GLN A 480 25.10 -0.92 -12.09
C GLN A 480 23.87 -1.68 -11.59
N LEU A 481 23.05 -2.24 -12.49
CA LEU A 481 21.92 -3.10 -12.13
C LEU A 481 22.36 -4.32 -11.31
N ASN A 482 23.42 -4.99 -11.73
CA ASN A 482 23.93 -6.16 -11.03
C ASN A 482 24.50 -5.79 -9.65
N LEU A 483 25.28 -4.72 -9.58
CA LEU A 483 25.86 -4.25 -8.33
C LEU A 483 24.75 -3.89 -7.33
N GLN A 484 23.74 -3.16 -7.78
CA GLN A 484 22.65 -2.67 -6.94
C GLN A 484 21.73 -3.80 -6.46
N TYR A 485 21.16 -4.56 -7.40
CA TYR A 485 20.06 -5.48 -7.09
C TYR A 485 20.50 -6.91 -6.78
N TYR A 486 21.69 -7.33 -7.23
CA TYR A 486 22.18 -8.70 -6.98
C TYR A 486 23.35 -8.77 -6.00
N HIS A 487 23.91 -7.61 -5.60
CA HIS A 487 25.02 -7.57 -4.64
C HIS A 487 24.71 -6.70 -3.42
N ASP A 488 24.54 -5.40 -3.61
CA ASP A 488 24.49 -4.44 -2.48
C ASP A 488 23.21 -4.56 -1.64
N LEU A 489 22.03 -4.49 -2.25
CA LEU A 489 20.77 -4.57 -1.51
C LEU A 489 20.54 -5.92 -0.81
N PRO A 490 20.76 -7.09 -1.46
CA PRO A 490 20.64 -8.35 -0.74
C PRO A 490 21.64 -8.48 0.41
N GLU A 491 22.85 -7.91 0.31
CA GLU A 491 23.81 -7.91 1.41
C GLU A 491 23.31 -7.07 2.60
N VAL A 492 22.68 -5.91 2.35
CA VAL A 492 22.04 -5.10 3.40
C VAL A 492 20.92 -5.89 4.08
N VAL A 493 20.03 -6.54 3.31
CA VAL A 493 18.95 -7.35 3.88
C VAL A 493 19.52 -8.51 4.70
N ARG A 494 20.48 -9.26 4.16
CA ARG A 494 21.13 -10.39 4.86
C ARG A 494 21.76 -9.98 6.19
N ARG A 495 22.39 -8.80 6.24
CA ARG A 495 23.07 -8.28 7.42
C ARG A 495 22.08 -7.68 8.44
N CYS A 496 21.07 -6.94 7.98
CA CYS A 496 20.20 -6.16 8.86
C CYS A 496 18.90 -6.87 9.25
N SER A 497 18.42 -7.81 8.41
CA SER A 497 17.19 -8.58 8.64
C SER A 497 17.38 -10.05 8.25
N PRO A 498 18.34 -10.75 8.87
CA PRO A 498 18.58 -12.17 8.57
C PRO A 498 17.31 -12.99 8.78
N GLY A 499 17.00 -13.86 7.81
CA GLY A 499 15.79 -14.69 7.83
C GLY A 499 14.59 -14.10 7.09
N THR A 500 14.69 -12.87 6.54
CA THR A 500 13.71 -12.33 5.61
C THR A 500 14.19 -12.53 4.16
N ASP A 501 13.32 -13.05 3.31
CA ASP A 501 13.65 -13.32 1.91
C ASP A 501 13.81 -12.03 1.09
N TYR A 502 14.58 -12.14 0.01
CA TYR A 502 14.84 -11.06 -0.93
C TYR A 502 14.70 -11.55 -2.37
N VAL A 503 14.13 -10.70 -3.24
CA VAL A 503 14.13 -10.86 -4.70
C VAL A 503 14.72 -9.61 -5.36
N PRO A 504 15.51 -9.76 -6.45
CA PRO A 504 16.22 -8.61 -7.06
C PRO A 504 15.30 -7.58 -7.70
N SER A 505 14.16 -8.01 -8.23
CA SER A 505 13.21 -7.19 -8.99
C SER A 505 11.81 -7.79 -8.95
N SER A 506 10.80 -7.02 -9.28
CA SER A 506 9.46 -7.48 -9.61
C SER A 506 9.03 -6.78 -10.92
N PRO A 507 8.67 -7.51 -12.01
CA PRO A 507 8.76 -8.97 -12.10
C PRO A 507 10.22 -9.44 -12.20
N TRP A 508 10.44 -10.73 -11.91
CA TRP A 508 11.78 -11.30 -11.92
C TRP A 508 11.77 -12.72 -12.50
N SER A 509 12.88 -13.11 -13.12
CA SER A 509 13.15 -14.50 -13.47
C SER A 509 14.58 -14.84 -13.09
N PRO A 510 14.82 -15.93 -12.36
CA PRO A 510 16.16 -16.41 -12.07
C PRO A 510 16.86 -16.87 -13.36
N GLU A 511 18.21 -17.00 -13.31
CA GLU A 511 19.02 -17.63 -14.34
C GLU A 511 19.28 -16.79 -15.60
N GLY A 512 19.26 -15.44 -15.49
CA GLY A 512 19.68 -14.55 -16.58
C GLY A 512 18.76 -14.59 -17.81
N SER A 513 17.54 -15.07 -17.66
CA SER A 513 16.55 -14.97 -18.72
C SER A 513 16.27 -13.50 -19.00
N ARG A 514 16.50 -13.08 -20.23
CA ARG A 514 16.31 -11.68 -20.66
C ARG A 514 14.86 -11.23 -20.63
N ASN A 515 13.92 -12.16 -20.52
CA ASN A 515 12.49 -11.92 -20.44
C ASN A 515 11.95 -12.61 -19.19
N THR A 516 11.07 -11.94 -18.48
CA THR A 516 10.35 -12.52 -17.37
C THR A 516 9.56 -13.76 -17.82
N ASN A 517 9.80 -14.88 -17.15
CA ASN A 517 9.11 -16.12 -17.42
C ASN A 517 8.09 -16.39 -16.30
N PRO A 518 6.79 -16.38 -16.57
CA PRO A 518 5.74 -16.53 -15.56
C PRO A 518 5.79 -17.89 -14.83
N MET A 519 6.53 -18.88 -15.37
CA MET A 519 6.69 -20.19 -14.72
C MET A 519 7.92 -20.28 -13.80
N LEU A 520 8.74 -19.23 -13.69
CA LEU A 520 9.95 -19.24 -12.87
C LEU A 520 9.88 -18.35 -11.63
N ALA A 521 9.04 -17.31 -11.66
CA ALA A 521 8.83 -16.39 -10.54
C ALA A 521 7.50 -15.62 -10.68
N ASP A 522 7.47 -14.35 -10.24
CA ASP A 522 6.31 -13.48 -10.35
C ASP A 522 6.14 -12.86 -11.74
N SER A 523 4.96 -12.33 -12.00
CA SER A 523 4.58 -11.78 -13.31
C SER A 523 3.83 -10.45 -13.17
N HIS A 524 4.23 -9.46 -13.98
CA HIS A 524 3.46 -8.28 -14.31
C HIS A 524 2.70 -8.53 -15.63
N TYR A 525 1.42 -8.90 -15.53
CA TYR A 525 0.64 -9.32 -16.69
C TYR A 525 -0.18 -8.17 -17.27
N TRP A 526 0.47 -7.36 -18.10
CA TRP A 526 -0.10 -6.16 -18.72
C TRP A 526 -0.61 -6.36 -20.15
N THR A 527 -0.45 -7.55 -20.73
CA THR A 527 -0.79 -7.81 -22.13
C THR A 527 -2.23 -7.44 -22.49
N PRO A 528 -3.27 -7.83 -21.75
CA PRO A 528 -4.63 -7.47 -22.12
C PRO A 528 -4.85 -5.95 -22.11
N TRP A 529 -4.36 -5.25 -21.08
CA TRP A 529 -4.51 -3.80 -20.99
C TRP A 529 -3.64 -3.05 -22.01
N GLN A 530 -2.33 -3.31 -22.06
CA GLN A 530 -1.40 -2.51 -22.88
C GLN A 530 -1.48 -2.81 -24.36
N LYS A 531 -1.73 -4.08 -24.74
CA LYS A 531 -1.82 -4.52 -26.15
C LYS A 531 -3.26 -4.64 -26.65
N ARG A 532 -4.25 -4.26 -25.86
CA ARG A 532 -5.67 -4.41 -26.16
C ARG A 532 -6.02 -5.86 -26.51
N GLY A 533 -5.58 -6.79 -25.66
CA GLY A 533 -6.00 -8.19 -25.79
C GLY A 533 -7.42 -8.42 -25.27
N PRO A 534 -8.11 -9.49 -25.71
CA PRO A 534 -9.40 -9.87 -25.15
C PRO A 534 -9.30 -10.12 -23.64
N SER A 535 -10.37 -9.79 -22.92
CA SER A 535 -10.39 -9.86 -21.44
C SER A 535 -10.26 -11.28 -20.90
N ASP A 536 -10.67 -12.30 -21.67
CA ASP A 536 -10.53 -13.71 -21.30
C ASP A 536 -9.06 -14.16 -21.20
N GLN A 537 -8.12 -13.39 -21.77
CA GLN A 537 -6.68 -13.63 -21.57
C GLN A 537 -6.27 -13.58 -20.11
N TYR A 538 -6.96 -12.83 -19.24
CA TYR A 538 -6.72 -12.87 -17.80
C TYR A 538 -7.07 -14.24 -17.19
N GLU A 539 -8.02 -14.98 -17.78
CA GLU A 539 -8.40 -16.32 -17.34
C GLU A 539 -7.55 -17.42 -18.02
N ARG A 540 -6.97 -17.18 -19.20
CA ARG A 540 -6.17 -18.13 -19.98
C ARG A 540 -4.70 -18.12 -19.66
N HIS A 541 -4.18 -17.00 -19.16
CA HIS A 541 -2.77 -16.88 -18.78
C HIS A 541 -2.52 -17.57 -17.45
N HIS A 542 -1.41 -18.27 -17.33
CA HIS A 542 -0.98 -18.95 -16.11
C HIS A 542 0.37 -18.41 -15.63
N SER A 543 0.52 -18.18 -14.33
CA SER A 543 1.76 -17.72 -13.70
C SER A 543 1.93 -18.31 -12.30
N ARG A 544 3.16 -18.35 -11.84
CA ARG A 544 3.49 -18.76 -10.47
C ARG A 544 3.01 -17.75 -9.41
N PHE A 545 2.94 -16.48 -9.77
CA PHE A 545 2.45 -15.41 -8.92
C PHE A 545 2.14 -14.19 -9.79
N TYR A 546 0.99 -13.58 -9.59
CA TYR A 546 0.66 -12.32 -10.24
C TYR A 546 0.93 -11.15 -9.28
N SER A 547 2.06 -10.49 -9.45
CA SER A 547 2.44 -9.32 -8.64
C SER A 547 1.87 -8.02 -9.16
N GLU A 548 1.57 -7.92 -10.48
CA GLU A 548 0.80 -6.83 -11.07
C GLU A 548 -0.04 -7.29 -12.26
N TYR A 549 -1.25 -6.77 -12.34
CA TYR A 549 -2.16 -6.78 -13.49
C TYR A 549 -3.34 -5.86 -13.17
N GLY A 550 -4.01 -5.31 -14.17
CA GLY A 550 -5.10 -4.39 -13.89
C GLY A 550 -5.86 -3.93 -15.12
N PHE A 551 -6.97 -3.24 -14.85
CA PHE A 551 -7.86 -2.62 -15.82
C PHE A 551 -8.30 -1.24 -15.29
N GLN A 552 -8.37 -0.19 -16.14
CA GLN A 552 -8.75 1.16 -15.70
C GLN A 552 -10.27 1.38 -15.70
N SER A 553 -10.69 2.31 -14.86
CA SER A 553 -12.03 2.93 -14.91
C SER A 553 -11.96 4.40 -14.53
N PHE A 554 -12.98 5.16 -14.85
CA PHE A 554 -13.15 6.51 -14.31
C PHE A 554 -13.34 6.46 -12.79
N ALA A 555 -12.95 7.55 -12.10
CA ALA A 555 -13.33 7.79 -10.71
C ALA A 555 -14.86 7.97 -10.60
N GLY A 556 -15.41 7.85 -9.38
CA GLY A 556 -16.82 8.08 -9.14
C GLY A 556 -17.26 9.51 -9.54
N MET A 557 -18.54 9.67 -9.89
CA MET A 557 -19.06 10.97 -10.37
C MET A 557 -18.85 12.12 -9.38
N GLU A 558 -18.88 11.84 -8.07
CA GLU A 558 -18.63 12.89 -7.06
C GLU A 558 -17.17 13.36 -7.11
N THR A 559 -16.24 12.44 -7.34
CA THR A 559 -14.82 12.75 -7.56
C THR A 559 -14.62 13.54 -8.85
N VAL A 560 -15.28 13.14 -9.94
CA VAL A 560 -15.24 13.89 -11.21
C VAL A 560 -15.77 15.31 -11.04
N ARG A 561 -16.91 15.49 -10.37
CA ARG A 561 -17.48 16.83 -10.09
C ARG A 561 -16.55 17.71 -9.28
N ALA A 562 -15.76 17.12 -8.37
CA ALA A 562 -14.84 17.88 -7.54
C ALA A 562 -13.71 18.53 -8.36
N PHE A 563 -13.11 17.81 -9.30
CA PHE A 563 -12.02 18.37 -10.12
C PHE A 563 -12.50 18.98 -11.46
N ALA A 564 -13.65 18.56 -11.97
CA ALA A 564 -14.27 19.06 -13.21
C ALA A 564 -15.71 19.53 -12.93
N PRO A 565 -15.91 20.70 -12.32
CA PRO A 565 -17.22 21.17 -11.91
C PRO A 565 -18.14 21.55 -13.09
N ASP A 566 -17.58 21.89 -14.25
CA ASP A 566 -18.36 22.18 -15.45
C ASP A 566 -18.76 20.87 -16.17
N SER A 567 -20.06 20.66 -16.35
CA SER A 567 -20.57 19.48 -17.06
C SER A 567 -20.17 19.44 -18.55
N ALA A 568 -19.77 20.55 -19.15
CA ALA A 568 -19.21 20.59 -20.50
C ALA A 568 -17.91 19.77 -20.62
N ASP A 569 -17.19 19.59 -19.51
CA ASP A 569 -15.98 18.76 -19.42
C ASP A 569 -16.27 17.27 -19.26
N TRP A 570 -17.51 16.86 -18.97
CA TRP A 570 -17.85 15.46 -18.73
C TRP A 570 -17.91 14.64 -20.02
N ARG A 571 -16.80 14.56 -20.70
CA ARG A 571 -16.58 13.79 -21.92
C ARG A 571 -15.20 13.14 -21.86
N PRO A 572 -15.08 11.87 -22.28
CA PRO A 572 -13.78 11.14 -22.22
C PRO A 572 -12.65 11.81 -22.99
N ASP A 573 -12.97 12.59 -24.02
CA ASP A 573 -12.03 13.31 -24.90
C ASP A 573 -11.79 14.77 -24.48
N SER A 574 -12.46 15.27 -23.42
CA SER A 574 -12.23 16.64 -22.95
C SER A 574 -10.82 16.81 -22.42
N GLU A 575 -10.25 18.01 -22.57
CA GLU A 575 -8.91 18.31 -22.03
C GLU A 575 -8.84 18.04 -20.53
N MET A 576 -9.89 18.37 -19.79
CA MET A 576 -9.98 18.16 -18.34
C MET A 576 -9.90 16.67 -17.96
N LEU A 577 -10.73 15.82 -18.58
CA LEU A 577 -10.72 14.39 -18.29
C LEU A 577 -9.44 13.71 -18.77
N MET A 578 -8.86 14.16 -19.87
CA MET A 578 -7.55 13.69 -20.35
C MET A 578 -6.41 14.15 -19.44
N PHE A 579 -6.53 15.32 -18.81
CA PHE A 579 -5.57 15.82 -17.85
C PHE A 579 -5.56 14.97 -16.56
N HIS A 580 -6.74 14.56 -16.10
CA HIS A 580 -6.93 13.66 -14.95
C HIS A 580 -6.91 12.16 -15.33
N GLN A 581 -6.15 11.78 -16.41
CA GLN A 581 -6.00 10.39 -16.85
C GLN A 581 -4.57 9.85 -16.70
N ARG A 582 -3.55 10.59 -17.04
CA ARG A 582 -2.11 10.27 -16.95
C ARG A 582 -1.59 9.05 -17.73
N GLY A 583 -2.39 8.09 -18.10
CA GLY A 583 -1.98 6.92 -18.91
C GLY A 583 -1.68 7.23 -20.39
N GLY A 584 -1.49 8.51 -20.72
CA GLY A 584 -1.19 9.00 -22.06
C GLY A 584 -2.43 9.27 -22.93
N SER A 585 -2.21 9.84 -24.12
CA SER A 585 -3.27 10.35 -25.00
C SER A 585 -4.28 9.29 -25.51
N ARG A 586 -3.97 8.01 -25.34
CA ARG A 586 -4.85 6.91 -25.78
C ARG A 586 -5.56 6.18 -24.63
N ALA A 587 -5.30 6.56 -23.38
CA ALA A 587 -5.77 5.73 -22.25
C ALA A 587 -7.30 5.73 -22.13
N ASN A 588 -7.98 6.88 -22.20
CA ASN A 588 -9.45 6.91 -22.19
C ASN A 588 -10.03 6.17 -23.40
N ARG A 589 -9.47 6.37 -24.60
CA ARG A 589 -9.92 5.65 -25.79
C ARG A 589 -9.75 4.13 -25.65
N ARG A 590 -8.60 3.66 -25.13
CA ARG A 590 -8.38 2.22 -24.86
C ARG A 590 -9.43 1.66 -23.90
N MET A 591 -9.73 2.40 -22.83
CA MET A 591 -10.74 2.00 -21.86
C MET A 591 -12.13 1.84 -22.54
N LEU A 592 -12.52 2.78 -23.43
CA LEU A 592 -13.77 2.68 -24.19
C LEU A 592 -13.78 1.52 -25.18
N GLU A 593 -12.70 1.34 -25.93
CA GLU A 593 -12.56 0.23 -26.87
C GLU A 593 -12.65 -1.14 -26.19
N MET A 594 -12.06 -1.27 -25.00
CA MET A 594 -12.16 -2.51 -24.20
C MET A 594 -13.54 -2.65 -23.53
N LEU A 595 -14.21 -1.54 -23.22
CA LEU A 595 -15.60 -1.58 -22.75
C LEU A 595 -16.51 -2.15 -23.84
N GLU A 596 -16.32 -1.74 -25.10
CA GLU A 596 -17.12 -2.20 -26.24
C GLU A 596 -17.00 -3.71 -26.52
N ASP A 597 -15.97 -4.37 -26.03
CA ASP A 597 -15.83 -5.83 -26.24
C ASP A 597 -16.88 -6.62 -25.46
N GLU A 598 -17.23 -6.19 -24.23
CA GLU A 598 -18.16 -6.92 -23.36
C GLU A 598 -19.39 -6.12 -22.94
N TYR A 599 -19.37 -4.80 -23.10
CA TYR A 599 -20.41 -3.85 -22.72
C TYR A 599 -20.79 -2.97 -23.90
N TYR A 600 -21.58 -1.94 -23.67
CA TYR A 600 -21.87 -0.87 -24.62
C TYR A 600 -21.35 0.47 -24.11
N VAL A 601 -21.11 1.41 -25.01
CA VAL A 601 -20.73 2.77 -24.66
C VAL A 601 -21.98 3.64 -24.60
N PRO A 602 -22.37 4.16 -23.43
CA PRO A 602 -23.58 4.98 -23.30
C PRO A 602 -23.29 6.43 -23.70
N GLU A 603 -24.36 7.18 -24.01
CA GLU A 603 -24.26 8.59 -24.33
C GLU A 603 -24.00 9.48 -23.10
N ARG A 604 -24.63 9.16 -21.96
CA ARG A 604 -24.47 9.93 -20.73
C ARG A 604 -23.17 9.55 -20.03
N PHE A 605 -22.39 10.55 -19.69
CA PHE A 605 -21.10 10.31 -19.01
C PHE A 605 -21.24 9.62 -17.64
N SER A 606 -22.31 9.92 -16.87
CA SER A 606 -22.55 9.23 -15.59
C SER A 606 -22.75 7.72 -15.76
N ASP A 607 -23.42 7.30 -16.85
CA ASP A 607 -23.63 5.90 -17.16
C ASP A 607 -22.31 5.28 -17.65
N LEU A 608 -21.49 6.05 -18.38
CA LEU A 608 -20.17 5.62 -18.79
C LEU A 608 -19.23 5.38 -17.59
N VAL A 609 -19.26 6.26 -16.60
CA VAL A 609 -18.53 6.06 -15.33
C VAL A 609 -18.94 4.72 -14.69
N TYR A 610 -20.24 4.49 -14.52
CA TYR A 610 -20.78 3.26 -13.96
C TYR A 610 -20.33 2.03 -14.77
N LEU A 611 -20.47 2.06 -16.11
CA LEU A 611 -20.13 0.91 -16.96
C LEU A 611 -18.63 0.61 -17.01
N THR A 612 -17.76 1.63 -17.05
CA THR A 612 -16.31 1.39 -17.00
C THR A 612 -15.87 0.80 -15.67
N GLN A 613 -16.50 1.21 -14.57
CA GLN A 613 -16.25 0.66 -13.25
C GLN A 613 -16.76 -0.78 -13.13
N MET A 614 -17.95 -1.09 -13.67
CA MET A 614 -18.49 -2.44 -13.71
C MET A 614 -17.60 -3.37 -14.54
N ALA A 615 -17.15 -2.93 -15.72
CA ALA A 615 -16.24 -3.71 -16.57
C ALA A 615 -14.90 -3.98 -15.87
N GLN A 616 -14.31 -2.96 -15.22
CA GLN A 616 -13.10 -3.13 -14.39
C GLN A 616 -13.33 -4.21 -13.33
N GLY A 617 -14.43 -4.11 -12.58
CA GLY A 617 -14.74 -5.04 -11.49
C GLY A 617 -14.97 -6.47 -12.00
N ASP A 618 -15.81 -6.67 -13.01
CA ASP A 618 -16.13 -7.98 -13.55
C ASP A 618 -14.89 -8.68 -14.15
N ILE A 619 -14.09 -7.96 -14.95
CA ILE A 619 -12.89 -8.52 -15.60
C ILE A 619 -11.86 -8.91 -14.52
N MET A 620 -11.60 -8.04 -13.55
CA MET A 620 -10.63 -8.33 -12.49
C MET A 620 -11.12 -9.42 -11.53
N ARG A 621 -12.42 -9.49 -11.23
CA ARG A 621 -12.98 -10.59 -10.45
C ARG A 621 -12.72 -11.94 -11.14
N ARG A 622 -12.99 -12.04 -12.43
CA ARG A 622 -12.75 -13.26 -13.23
C ARG A 622 -11.26 -13.65 -13.22
N ALA A 623 -10.37 -12.66 -13.35
CA ALA A 623 -8.93 -12.88 -13.24
C ALA A 623 -8.54 -13.46 -11.88
N VAL A 624 -8.97 -12.84 -10.78
CA VAL A 624 -8.70 -13.32 -9.42
C VAL A 624 -9.26 -14.72 -9.19
N GLU A 625 -10.49 -14.97 -9.63
CA GLU A 625 -11.12 -16.29 -9.53
C GLU A 625 -10.32 -17.36 -10.30
N SER A 626 -9.80 -17.03 -11.49
CA SER A 626 -8.93 -17.93 -12.28
C SER A 626 -7.63 -18.23 -11.56
N HIS A 627 -6.94 -17.18 -11.06
CA HIS A 627 -5.69 -17.35 -10.32
C HIS A 627 -5.89 -18.22 -9.06
N ARG A 628 -7.03 -18.09 -8.38
CA ARG A 628 -7.38 -18.88 -7.21
C ARG A 628 -7.76 -20.32 -7.56
N ARG A 629 -8.39 -20.54 -8.71
CA ARG A 629 -8.62 -21.92 -9.22
C ARG A 629 -7.30 -22.63 -9.47
N ASP A 630 -6.29 -21.91 -9.94
CA ASP A 630 -4.93 -22.41 -10.25
C ASP A 630 -3.99 -22.47 -9.04
N ARG A 631 -4.49 -22.43 -7.80
CA ARG A 631 -3.67 -22.33 -6.58
C ARG A 631 -2.57 -23.40 -6.44
N ASP A 632 -2.68 -24.54 -7.11
CA ASP A 632 -1.63 -25.57 -7.12
C ASP A 632 -0.40 -25.15 -7.94
N LEU A 633 -0.57 -24.18 -8.82
CA LEU A 633 0.47 -23.56 -9.64
C LEU A 633 0.80 -22.14 -9.15
N CYS A 634 -0.24 -21.36 -8.92
CA CYS A 634 -0.18 -19.95 -8.57
C CYS A 634 -0.16 -19.75 -7.04
N GLY A 635 0.84 -19.05 -6.51
CA GLY A 635 0.99 -18.77 -5.08
C GLY A 635 0.30 -17.50 -4.60
N GLY A 636 -0.19 -16.64 -5.53
CA GLY A 636 -0.86 -15.41 -5.13
C GLY A 636 -1.20 -14.45 -6.26
N THR A 637 -2.00 -13.45 -5.94
CA THR A 637 -2.56 -12.47 -6.86
C THR A 637 -2.67 -11.10 -6.20
N LEU A 638 -1.95 -10.11 -6.72
CA LEU A 638 -1.94 -8.73 -6.26
C LEU A 638 -2.34 -7.83 -7.43
N ILE A 639 -3.55 -7.26 -7.37
CA ILE A 639 -3.99 -6.36 -8.42
C ILE A 639 -3.20 -5.05 -8.43
N TRP A 640 -3.03 -4.44 -9.56
CA TRP A 640 -2.66 -3.05 -9.73
C TRP A 640 -3.95 -2.24 -9.95
N GLN A 641 -4.41 -1.39 -9.01
CA GLN A 641 -3.82 -1.02 -7.71
C GLN A 641 -4.91 -0.84 -6.64
N LEU A 642 -4.53 -0.71 -5.37
CA LEU A 642 -5.48 -0.53 -4.27
C LEU A 642 -6.15 0.85 -4.31
N ASN A 643 -5.36 1.93 -4.39
CA ASN A 643 -5.76 3.32 -4.10
C ASN A 643 -5.15 4.32 -5.07
N ASP A 644 -5.67 5.54 -5.05
CA ASP A 644 -5.16 6.73 -5.75
C ASP A 644 -4.49 7.71 -4.78
N CYS A 645 -3.59 8.56 -5.30
CA CYS A 645 -2.94 9.64 -4.54
C CYS A 645 -3.51 11.05 -4.85
N TRP A 646 -4.40 11.15 -5.82
CA TRP A 646 -5.12 12.34 -6.24
C TRP A 646 -6.34 11.94 -7.08
N PRO A 647 -7.30 12.87 -7.38
CA PRO A 647 -8.46 12.55 -8.22
C PRO A 647 -8.07 12.23 -9.67
N VAL A 648 -8.29 11.00 -10.13
CA VAL A 648 -7.79 10.51 -11.43
C VAL A 648 -8.60 9.31 -11.93
N ALA A 649 -8.64 9.09 -13.25
CA ALA A 649 -9.02 7.82 -13.83
C ALA A 649 -7.83 6.85 -13.77
N SER A 650 -8.02 5.65 -13.19
CA SER A 650 -6.92 4.74 -12.87
C SER A 650 -7.36 3.28 -12.75
N TRP A 651 -6.42 2.42 -12.38
CA TRP A 651 -6.66 1.01 -12.05
C TRP A 651 -7.14 0.80 -10.61
N ALA A 652 -7.19 1.85 -9.78
CA ALA A 652 -7.48 1.74 -8.35
C ALA A 652 -8.86 1.12 -8.07
N GLY A 653 -8.92 0.30 -7.02
CA GLY A 653 -10.18 -0.24 -6.49
C GLY A 653 -10.95 0.78 -5.65
N ARG A 654 -10.27 1.78 -5.10
CA ARG A 654 -10.84 2.92 -4.37
C ARG A 654 -10.20 4.22 -4.83
N ASP A 655 -11.00 5.26 -4.99
CA ASP A 655 -10.51 6.56 -5.41
C ASP A 655 -9.84 7.35 -4.26
N TRP A 656 -9.29 8.52 -4.57
CA TRP A 656 -8.59 9.36 -3.61
C TRP A 656 -9.45 9.82 -2.41
N TYR A 657 -10.76 10.05 -2.62
CA TYR A 657 -11.67 10.39 -1.53
C TYR A 657 -12.05 9.17 -0.66
N GLY A 658 -11.71 7.97 -1.10
CA GLY A 658 -12.01 6.72 -0.42
C GLY A 658 -13.30 6.04 -0.90
N THR A 659 -13.87 6.46 -2.02
CA THR A 659 -15.01 5.77 -2.63
C THR A 659 -14.58 4.41 -3.17
N TRP A 660 -15.24 3.36 -2.72
CA TRP A 660 -15.04 2.03 -3.28
C TRP A 660 -15.70 1.95 -4.66
N LYS A 661 -14.93 1.57 -5.67
CA LYS A 661 -15.45 1.19 -6.98
C LYS A 661 -15.94 -0.26 -6.96
N PRO A 662 -16.75 -0.70 -7.95
CA PRO A 662 -17.17 -2.11 -8.07
C PRO A 662 -16.04 -3.11 -7.89
N LEU A 663 -14.85 -2.82 -8.40
CA LEU A 663 -13.66 -3.64 -8.22
C LEU A 663 -13.42 -4.02 -6.75
N HIS A 664 -13.50 -3.08 -5.82
CA HIS A 664 -13.21 -3.34 -4.42
C HIS A 664 -14.26 -4.25 -3.76
N TYR A 665 -15.55 -4.07 -4.09
CA TYR A 665 -16.64 -4.95 -3.64
C TYR A 665 -16.50 -6.36 -4.23
N PHE A 666 -16.14 -6.46 -5.50
CA PHE A 666 -15.97 -7.76 -6.17
C PHE A 666 -14.73 -8.50 -5.68
N LEU A 667 -13.66 -7.79 -5.33
CA LEU A 667 -12.48 -8.38 -4.66
C LEU A 667 -12.85 -8.94 -3.30
N ARG A 668 -13.68 -8.26 -2.52
CA ARG A 668 -14.16 -8.78 -1.22
C ARG A 668 -14.83 -10.14 -1.38
N GLU A 669 -15.66 -10.30 -2.42
CA GLU A 669 -16.30 -11.59 -2.71
C GLU A 669 -15.28 -12.61 -3.24
N ALA A 670 -14.41 -12.22 -4.16
CA ALA A 670 -13.40 -13.10 -4.75
C ALA A 670 -12.30 -13.53 -3.77
N TYR A 671 -12.08 -12.79 -2.69
CA TYR A 671 -11.07 -13.10 -1.65
C TYR A 671 -11.62 -13.83 -0.42
N ARG A 672 -12.90 -14.22 -0.40
CA ARG A 672 -13.46 -15.06 0.66
C ARG A 672 -12.63 -16.33 0.87
N ASP A 673 -12.65 -16.86 2.09
CA ASP A 673 -11.97 -18.11 2.47
C ASP A 673 -12.50 -19.33 1.70
N VAL A 674 -13.79 -19.32 1.34
CA VAL A 674 -14.43 -20.28 0.45
C VAL A 674 -15.03 -19.53 -0.73
N LEU A 675 -14.62 -19.91 -1.93
CA LEU A 675 -15.05 -19.29 -3.18
C LEU A 675 -15.65 -20.33 -4.12
N PRO A 676 -16.99 -20.35 -4.31
CA PRO A 676 -17.57 -20.97 -5.48
C PRO A 676 -17.22 -20.12 -6.72
N SER A 677 -16.75 -20.73 -7.77
CA SER A 677 -16.28 -20.04 -8.98
C SER A 677 -16.68 -20.78 -10.24
N VAL A 678 -17.20 -20.06 -11.21
CA VAL A 678 -17.61 -20.59 -12.51
C VAL A 678 -16.57 -20.19 -13.56
N SER A 679 -15.89 -21.14 -14.18
CA SER A 679 -15.13 -20.89 -15.41
C SER A 679 -16.05 -21.07 -16.62
N LEU A 680 -15.92 -20.19 -17.61
CA LEU A 680 -16.63 -20.25 -18.88
C LEU A 680 -15.63 -19.92 -19.99
N LEU A 681 -15.06 -20.95 -20.61
CA LEU A 681 -14.05 -20.84 -21.64
C LEU A 681 -14.37 -21.85 -22.76
N ASP A 682 -14.31 -21.40 -24.00
CA ASP A 682 -14.47 -22.23 -25.19
C ASP A 682 -15.79 -23.04 -25.20
N GLY A 683 -16.84 -22.48 -24.62
CA GLY A 683 -18.16 -23.12 -24.52
C GLY A 683 -18.27 -24.19 -23.42
N GLU A 684 -17.22 -24.43 -22.66
CA GLU A 684 -17.23 -25.32 -21.48
C GLU A 684 -17.44 -24.51 -20.19
N MET A 685 -18.33 -24.99 -19.34
CA MET A 685 -18.54 -24.49 -17.97
C MET A 685 -17.86 -25.43 -16.96
N GLY A 686 -17.02 -24.89 -16.09
CA GLY A 686 -16.45 -25.59 -14.96
C GLY A 686 -16.93 -24.99 -13.64
N PHE A 687 -17.36 -25.83 -12.70
CA PHE A 687 -17.89 -25.43 -11.41
C PHE A 687 -16.90 -25.80 -10.30
N TRP A 688 -16.24 -24.77 -9.77
CA TRP A 688 -15.14 -24.94 -8.83
C TRP A 688 -15.52 -24.51 -7.42
N VAL A 689 -15.01 -25.22 -6.44
CA VAL A 689 -14.98 -24.74 -5.06
C VAL A 689 -13.52 -24.57 -4.66
N VAL A 690 -13.13 -23.35 -4.33
CA VAL A 690 -11.78 -23.01 -3.84
C VAL A 690 -11.87 -22.76 -2.34
N SER A 691 -10.97 -23.35 -1.55
CA SER A 691 -10.92 -23.16 -0.11
C SER A 691 -9.52 -22.79 0.36
N ASP A 692 -9.42 -21.72 1.16
CA ASP A 692 -8.20 -21.34 1.90
C ASP A 692 -8.21 -21.91 3.33
N ARG A 693 -9.28 -22.58 3.75
CA ARG A 693 -9.40 -23.12 5.12
C ARG A 693 -8.32 -24.16 5.41
N PRO A 694 -7.70 -24.10 6.59
CA PRO A 694 -6.66 -25.07 7.00
C PRO A 694 -7.21 -26.44 7.39
N SER A 695 -8.50 -26.69 7.19
CA SER A 695 -9.20 -27.93 7.49
C SER A 695 -10.02 -28.41 6.29
N THR A 696 -10.36 -29.70 6.27
CA THR A 696 -11.26 -30.28 5.27
C THR A 696 -12.56 -29.46 5.19
N LEU A 697 -12.92 -29.04 3.98
CA LEU A 697 -14.17 -28.36 3.69
C LEU A 697 -15.24 -29.40 3.34
N LYS A 698 -16.39 -29.35 4.04
CA LYS A 698 -17.55 -30.17 3.77
C LYS A 698 -18.79 -29.31 3.58
N GLY A 699 -19.70 -29.73 2.72
CA GLY A 699 -20.93 -28.99 2.47
C GLY A 699 -21.73 -29.57 1.30
N THR A 700 -22.60 -28.73 0.76
CA THR A 700 -23.43 -29.03 -0.41
C THR A 700 -23.21 -27.95 -1.46
N LEU A 701 -22.98 -28.37 -2.69
CA LEU A 701 -22.92 -27.51 -3.86
C LEU A 701 -24.25 -27.63 -4.62
N GLU A 702 -24.86 -26.48 -4.90
CA GLU A 702 -26.02 -26.33 -5.76
C GLU A 702 -25.63 -25.46 -6.94
N VAL A 703 -25.89 -25.94 -8.15
CA VAL A 703 -25.65 -25.22 -9.39
C VAL A 703 -26.96 -25.17 -10.16
N ALA A 704 -27.33 -24.02 -10.68
CA ALA A 704 -28.46 -23.82 -11.52
C ALA A 704 -28.15 -22.95 -12.73
N VAL A 705 -28.73 -23.28 -13.89
CA VAL A 705 -28.82 -22.36 -15.01
C VAL A 705 -30.27 -21.91 -15.08
N GLU A 706 -30.50 -20.61 -15.07
CA GLU A 706 -31.82 -20.02 -14.91
C GLU A 706 -32.03 -18.90 -15.94
N HIS A 707 -33.28 -18.70 -16.35
CA HIS A 707 -33.70 -17.47 -17.04
C HIS A 707 -33.68 -16.30 -16.07
N PHE A 708 -33.69 -15.06 -16.60
CA PHE A 708 -33.68 -13.84 -15.78
C PHE A 708 -34.94 -13.63 -14.92
N ASP A 709 -36.00 -14.40 -15.15
CA ASP A 709 -37.18 -14.44 -14.28
C ASP A 709 -37.05 -15.47 -13.13
N GLY A 710 -35.93 -16.18 -13.06
CA GLY A 710 -35.64 -17.21 -12.02
C GLY A 710 -36.16 -18.60 -12.37
N SER A 711 -36.83 -18.77 -13.54
CA SER A 711 -37.27 -20.09 -13.99
C SER A 711 -36.05 -20.95 -14.37
N PRO A 712 -35.97 -22.20 -13.86
CA PRO A 712 -34.79 -23.03 -14.07
C PRO A 712 -34.80 -23.70 -15.44
N LEU A 713 -33.63 -23.65 -16.11
CA LEU A 713 -33.31 -24.46 -17.27
C LEU A 713 -32.69 -25.82 -16.86
N TRP A 714 -31.83 -25.76 -15.88
CA TRP A 714 -31.13 -26.94 -15.38
C TRP A 714 -30.68 -26.72 -13.92
N ARG A 715 -30.68 -27.80 -13.14
CA ARG A 715 -30.19 -27.79 -11.75
C ARG A 715 -29.46 -29.07 -11.40
N GLU A 716 -28.41 -28.95 -10.61
CA GLU A 716 -27.67 -30.07 -10.03
C GLU A 716 -27.35 -29.75 -8.56
N ARG A 717 -27.37 -30.82 -7.74
CA ARG A 717 -27.01 -30.70 -6.32
C ARG A 717 -26.16 -31.90 -5.90
N MET A 718 -25.01 -31.60 -5.29
CA MET A 718 -24.08 -32.65 -4.90
C MET A 718 -23.41 -32.36 -3.55
N PRO A 719 -23.06 -33.44 -2.78
CA PRO A 719 -22.23 -33.26 -1.59
C PRO A 719 -20.80 -32.98 -1.96
N VAL A 720 -20.16 -32.09 -1.21
CA VAL A 720 -18.77 -31.69 -1.36
C VAL A 720 -17.96 -32.09 -0.13
N SER A 721 -16.83 -32.76 -0.35
CA SER A 721 -15.80 -32.99 0.68
C SER A 721 -14.44 -32.90 0.03
N GLN A 722 -13.72 -31.82 0.33
CA GLN A 722 -12.38 -31.56 -0.24
C GLN A 722 -11.33 -31.25 0.81
N ALA A 723 -10.06 -31.47 0.45
CA ALA A 723 -8.92 -31.25 1.34
C ALA A 723 -8.81 -29.79 1.80
N ALA A 724 -8.10 -29.59 2.89
CA ALA A 724 -7.68 -28.27 3.33
C ALA A 724 -6.91 -27.54 2.22
N SER A 725 -7.11 -26.24 2.13
CA SER A 725 -6.35 -25.34 1.22
C SER A 725 -6.28 -25.88 -0.21
N SER A 726 -7.44 -26.17 -0.83
CA SER A 726 -7.54 -26.85 -2.14
C SER A 726 -8.45 -26.12 -3.11
N SER A 727 -8.31 -26.42 -4.40
CA SER A 727 -9.21 -26.00 -5.48
C SER A 727 -9.66 -27.23 -6.25
N VAL A 728 -10.97 -27.45 -6.35
CA VAL A 728 -11.53 -28.64 -7.00
C VAL A 728 -12.64 -28.25 -7.97
N CYS A 729 -12.52 -28.72 -9.22
CA CYS A 729 -13.62 -28.67 -10.18
C CYS A 729 -14.56 -29.86 -9.92
N TRP A 730 -15.73 -29.56 -9.38
CA TRP A 730 -16.72 -30.60 -9.01
C TRP A 730 -17.57 -31.04 -10.18
N LEU A 731 -17.75 -30.18 -11.16
CA LEU A 731 -18.56 -30.49 -12.34
C LEU A 731 -18.00 -29.74 -13.56
N ARG A 732 -18.02 -30.42 -14.72
CA ARG A 732 -17.73 -29.83 -16.03
C ARG A 732 -18.81 -30.23 -17.01
N MET A 733 -19.22 -29.31 -17.88
CA MET A 733 -20.18 -29.57 -18.92
C MET A 733 -20.11 -28.53 -20.03
N GLU A 734 -20.59 -28.95 -21.22
CA GLU A 734 -20.75 -28.03 -22.33
C GLU A 734 -21.97 -27.11 -22.10
N GLN A 735 -21.84 -25.82 -22.34
CA GLN A 735 -22.87 -24.81 -22.20
C GLN A 735 -24.09 -25.17 -23.05
N ALA A 736 -23.86 -25.61 -24.29
CA ALA A 736 -24.92 -25.99 -25.25
C ALA A 736 -25.79 -27.12 -24.73
N ARG A 737 -25.23 -28.07 -23.97
CA ARG A 737 -25.99 -29.20 -23.41
C ARG A 737 -27.02 -28.75 -22.39
N VAL A 738 -26.71 -27.70 -21.64
CA VAL A 738 -27.59 -27.19 -20.59
C VAL A 738 -28.64 -26.23 -21.14
N LEU A 739 -28.25 -25.41 -22.09
CA LEU A 739 -29.11 -24.40 -22.71
C LEU A 739 -30.10 -25.00 -23.71
N GLY A 740 -29.75 -26.12 -24.37
CA GLY A 740 -30.56 -26.67 -25.44
C GLY A 740 -30.79 -25.65 -26.56
N SER A 741 -32.04 -25.23 -26.76
CA SER A 741 -32.40 -24.20 -27.75
C SER A 741 -32.43 -22.77 -27.18
N VAL A 742 -32.18 -22.57 -25.90
CA VAL A 742 -32.22 -21.24 -25.26
C VAL A 742 -30.94 -20.50 -25.59
N PRO A 743 -31.00 -19.22 -26.07
CA PRO A 743 -29.81 -18.43 -26.29
C PRO A 743 -29.09 -18.12 -24.97
N ALA A 744 -27.76 -18.16 -25.00
CA ALA A 744 -26.93 -17.81 -23.84
C ALA A 744 -27.21 -16.39 -23.29
N SER A 745 -27.64 -15.48 -24.16
CA SER A 745 -28.04 -14.10 -23.83
C SER A 745 -29.31 -13.99 -22.95
N GLN A 746 -30.05 -15.09 -22.73
CA GLN A 746 -31.29 -15.11 -21.94
C GLN A 746 -31.15 -15.85 -20.61
N ALA A 747 -29.92 -16.26 -20.23
CA ALA A 747 -29.69 -17.10 -19.07
C ALA A 747 -28.42 -16.69 -18.28
N TYR A 748 -28.39 -17.09 -17.01
CA TYR A 748 -27.25 -16.97 -16.15
C TYR A 748 -27.03 -18.26 -15.35
N VAL A 749 -25.79 -18.42 -14.84
CA VAL A 749 -25.47 -19.48 -13.89
C VAL A 749 -25.54 -18.91 -12.47
N ARG A 750 -26.18 -19.67 -11.59
CA ARG A 750 -26.13 -19.47 -10.14
C ARG A 750 -25.43 -20.66 -9.49
N MET A 751 -24.38 -20.39 -8.73
CA MET A 751 -23.65 -21.40 -7.99
C MET A 751 -23.68 -21.05 -6.49
N VAL A 752 -24.18 -21.96 -5.65
CA VAL A 752 -24.26 -21.77 -4.20
C VAL A 752 -23.60 -22.96 -3.50
N PHE A 753 -22.57 -22.66 -2.72
CA PHE A 753 -21.99 -23.63 -1.79
C PHE A 753 -22.47 -23.30 -0.37
N THR A 754 -23.05 -24.31 0.31
CA THR A 754 -23.44 -24.22 1.71
C THR A 754 -22.53 -25.14 2.52
N ASP A 755 -21.74 -24.57 3.44
CA ASP A 755 -20.84 -25.37 4.28
C ASP A 755 -21.58 -26.11 5.38
N ALA A 756 -20.87 -26.99 6.11
CA ALA A 756 -21.43 -27.79 7.20
C ALA A 756 -21.96 -26.94 8.37
N ALA A 757 -21.57 -25.68 8.50
CA ALA A 757 -22.07 -24.73 9.49
C ALA A 757 -23.31 -23.95 8.99
N GLY A 758 -23.75 -24.17 7.75
CA GLY A 758 -24.89 -23.50 7.13
C GLY A 758 -24.55 -22.15 6.49
N VAL A 759 -23.26 -21.77 6.44
CA VAL A 759 -22.84 -20.55 5.76
C VAL A 759 -22.94 -20.72 4.25
N ARG A 760 -23.59 -19.76 3.58
CA ARG A 760 -23.80 -19.78 2.13
C ARG A 760 -22.80 -18.86 1.43
N TYR A 761 -22.19 -19.39 0.37
CA TYR A 761 -21.29 -18.69 -0.55
C TYR A 761 -21.91 -18.75 -1.94
N ARG A 762 -22.05 -17.62 -2.62
CA ARG A 762 -22.72 -17.52 -3.93
C ARG A 762 -21.77 -16.93 -4.96
N SER A 763 -21.89 -17.43 -6.19
CA SER A 763 -21.31 -16.84 -7.39
C SER A 763 -22.34 -16.90 -8.52
N ASP A 764 -22.58 -15.75 -9.17
CA ASP A 764 -23.47 -15.67 -10.32
C ASP A 764 -22.64 -15.22 -11.54
N ARG A 765 -22.93 -15.79 -12.71
CA ARG A 765 -22.24 -15.43 -13.96
C ARG A 765 -23.21 -15.44 -15.14
N LEU A 766 -23.20 -14.38 -15.94
CA LEU A 766 -23.90 -14.36 -17.22
C LEU A 766 -23.26 -15.37 -18.17
N LEU A 767 -24.05 -15.98 -19.02
CA LEU A 767 -23.61 -16.95 -20.04
C LEU A 767 -23.23 -16.32 -21.38
N SER A 768 -23.40 -15.01 -21.50
CA SER A 768 -22.94 -14.16 -22.60
C SER A 768 -22.28 -12.91 -22.06
N SER A 769 -21.70 -12.09 -22.93
CA SER A 769 -21.27 -10.74 -22.56
C SER A 769 -22.48 -9.90 -22.12
N VAL A 770 -22.23 -8.84 -21.33
CA VAL A 770 -23.29 -7.89 -20.93
C VAL A 770 -23.91 -7.23 -22.17
N LYS A 771 -23.10 -6.95 -23.19
CA LYS A 771 -23.54 -6.38 -24.48
C LYS A 771 -24.59 -7.23 -25.18
N GLU A 772 -24.46 -8.55 -25.10
CA GLU A 772 -25.36 -9.50 -25.75
C GLU A 772 -26.52 -9.90 -24.86
N ALA A 773 -26.36 -9.81 -23.53
CA ALA A 773 -27.35 -10.25 -22.56
C ALA A 773 -28.65 -9.45 -22.70
N GLN A 774 -29.75 -10.17 -22.79
CA GLN A 774 -31.11 -9.60 -22.87
C GLN A 774 -31.65 -9.34 -21.45
N LEU A 775 -30.89 -8.53 -20.69
CA LEU A 775 -31.23 -8.20 -19.30
C LEU A 775 -32.58 -7.52 -19.23
N PRO A 776 -33.51 -7.99 -18.37
CA PRO A 776 -34.79 -7.36 -18.15
C PRO A 776 -34.60 -6.04 -17.39
N ARG A 777 -35.63 -5.15 -17.47
CA ARG A 777 -35.65 -3.95 -16.61
C ARG A 777 -36.32 -4.30 -15.28
N PRO A 778 -35.54 -4.34 -14.16
CA PRO A 778 -36.10 -4.70 -12.87
C PRO A 778 -37.00 -3.57 -12.32
N LYS A 779 -38.05 -3.96 -11.59
CA LYS A 779 -38.78 -3.07 -10.70
C LYS A 779 -38.25 -3.22 -9.30
N PHE A 780 -37.69 -2.17 -8.77
CA PHE A 780 -37.13 -2.18 -7.40
C PHE A 780 -38.20 -1.81 -6.38
N ALA A 781 -38.33 -2.60 -5.32
CA ALA A 781 -38.99 -2.18 -4.10
C ALA A 781 -37.90 -1.76 -3.09
N ILE A 782 -38.06 -0.56 -2.50
CA ILE A 782 -37.04 0.10 -1.70
C ILE A 782 -37.64 0.48 -0.36
N GLN A 783 -36.95 0.15 0.72
CA GLN A 783 -37.27 0.61 2.06
C GLN A 783 -36.01 1.19 2.72
N ALA A 784 -36.07 2.44 3.16
CA ALA A 784 -34.99 3.09 3.89
C ALA A 784 -35.46 3.40 5.33
N THR A 785 -34.67 2.95 6.32
CA THR A 785 -34.93 3.14 7.73
C THR A 785 -33.70 3.72 8.44
N PRO A 786 -33.85 4.68 9.37
CA PRO A 786 -32.73 5.16 10.18
C PRO A 786 -32.06 4.02 10.95
N SER A 787 -30.73 3.96 10.94
CA SER A 787 -29.93 2.94 11.62
C SER A 787 -28.54 3.48 11.96
N GLY A 788 -28.16 3.45 13.25
CA GLY A 788 -26.84 3.90 13.68
C GLY A 788 -26.49 5.33 13.25
N ASN A 789 -25.39 5.46 12.48
CA ASN A 789 -24.89 6.72 11.94
C ASN A 789 -25.38 6.99 10.50
N GLY A 790 -26.50 6.38 10.09
CA GLY A 790 -27.02 6.49 8.73
C GLY A 790 -28.33 5.78 8.51
N PHE A 791 -28.44 5.03 7.42
CA PHE A 791 -29.66 4.37 6.99
C PHE A 791 -29.42 2.94 6.54
N ASP A 792 -30.32 2.04 6.92
CA ASP A 792 -30.41 0.70 6.32
C ASP A 792 -31.38 0.77 5.14
N VAL A 793 -30.90 0.45 3.96
CA VAL A 793 -31.67 0.45 2.72
C VAL A 793 -31.85 -1.00 2.25
N THR A 794 -33.08 -1.49 2.33
CA THR A 794 -33.46 -2.80 1.81
C THR A 794 -34.01 -2.66 0.40
N VAL A 795 -33.42 -3.40 -0.54
CA VAL A 795 -33.79 -3.39 -1.96
C VAL A 795 -34.17 -4.81 -2.38
N SER A 796 -35.26 -4.95 -3.13
CA SER A 796 -35.63 -6.19 -3.83
C SER A 796 -36.00 -5.91 -5.29
N ALA A 797 -35.91 -6.93 -6.14
CA ALA A 797 -36.24 -6.86 -7.55
C ALA A 797 -37.20 -8.00 -7.94
N ASP A 798 -38.06 -7.74 -8.92
CA ASP A 798 -39.02 -8.72 -9.48
C ASP A 798 -38.38 -9.71 -10.48
N VAL A 799 -37.26 -9.31 -11.07
CA VAL A 799 -36.45 -10.11 -12.02
C VAL A 799 -34.97 -9.98 -11.66
N PHE A 800 -34.10 -10.77 -12.29
CA PHE A 800 -32.66 -10.65 -12.10
C PHE A 800 -32.17 -9.24 -12.39
N ALA A 801 -31.51 -8.61 -11.44
CA ALA A 801 -30.92 -7.29 -11.57
C ALA A 801 -29.41 -7.39 -11.36
N LYS A 802 -28.62 -7.09 -12.41
CA LYS A 802 -27.18 -7.16 -12.36
C LYS A 802 -26.56 -5.83 -11.96
N GLY A 803 -25.62 -5.87 -11.01
CA GLY A 803 -24.81 -4.73 -10.65
C GLY A 803 -25.62 -3.60 -10.00
N VAL A 804 -26.53 -3.92 -9.08
CA VAL A 804 -27.37 -2.92 -8.41
C VAL A 804 -26.52 -1.90 -7.70
N PHE A 805 -26.63 -0.65 -8.12
CA PHE A 805 -25.86 0.48 -7.63
C PHE A 805 -26.76 1.46 -6.88
N LEU A 806 -26.44 1.65 -5.61
CA LEU A 806 -27.01 2.64 -4.72
C LEU A 806 -26.13 3.88 -4.71
N ASN A 807 -26.72 5.06 -4.92
CA ASN A 807 -26.01 6.32 -4.87
C ASN A 807 -26.86 7.40 -4.17
N VAL A 808 -26.19 8.36 -3.53
CA VAL A 808 -26.79 9.54 -2.90
C VAL A 808 -26.08 10.78 -3.45
N PRO A 809 -26.45 11.25 -4.66
CA PRO A 809 -25.75 12.32 -5.34
C PRO A 809 -25.61 13.59 -4.49
N GLY A 810 -24.42 14.18 -4.52
CA GLY A 810 -24.10 15.40 -3.77
C GLY A 810 -23.96 15.20 -2.26
N ALA A 811 -24.03 13.98 -1.76
CA ALA A 811 -23.76 13.67 -0.35
C ALA A 811 -22.31 13.20 -0.18
N MET A 812 -21.59 13.83 0.75
CA MET A 812 -20.25 13.46 1.17
C MET A 812 -20.21 13.34 2.69
N LEU A 813 -19.37 12.46 3.20
CA LEU A 813 -19.24 12.23 4.64
C LEU A 813 -18.55 13.41 5.34
N ARG A 814 -17.61 14.07 4.66
CA ARG A 814 -16.84 15.21 5.17
C ARG A 814 -16.78 16.32 4.14
N THR A 815 -17.31 17.48 4.53
CA THR A 815 -17.25 18.72 3.75
C THR A 815 -16.75 19.86 4.61
N ASP A 816 -16.23 20.92 3.98
CA ASP A 816 -15.98 22.19 4.65
C ASP A 816 -17.31 22.94 4.92
N VAL A 817 -17.21 24.12 5.52
CA VAL A 817 -18.36 24.96 5.86
C VAL A 817 -19.14 25.45 4.62
N SER A 818 -18.56 25.39 3.43
CA SER A 818 -19.21 25.74 2.16
C SER A 818 -19.87 24.52 1.47
N GLY A 819 -19.72 23.32 2.05
CA GLY A 819 -20.18 22.05 1.45
C GLY A 819 -19.22 21.44 0.44
N LYS A 820 -18.00 22.00 0.26
CA LYS A 820 -16.96 21.42 -0.61
C LYS A 820 -16.32 20.20 0.07
N PRO A 821 -16.10 19.07 -0.66
CA PRO A 821 -15.42 17.90 -0.11
C PRO A 821 -14.06 18.26 0.47
N LEU A 822 -13.79 17.79 1.69
CA LEU A 822 -12.47 17.90 2.30
C LEU A 822 -11.47 17.01 1.56
N PRO A 823 -10.21 17.41 1.42
CA PRO A 823 -9.21 16.60 0.74
C PRO A 823 -8.94 15.28 1.46
N GLY A 824 -8.64 14.25 0.70
CA GLY A 824 -8.11 12.98 1.16
C GLY A 824 -9.14 11.91 1.56
N ASN A 825 -8.59 10.82 2.03
CA ASN A 825 -9.34 9.61 2.41
C ASN A 825 -10.40 9.87 3.49
N GLY A 826 -11.57 9.31 3.29
CA GLY A 826 -12.67 9.33 4.26
C GLY A 826 -13.69 10.44 4.07
N THR A 827 -13.63 11.13 2.95
CA THR A 827 -14.62 12.12 2.56
C THR A 827 -15.86 11.47 1.92
N ALA A 828 -15.68 10.33 1.24
CA ALA A 828 -16.76 9.59 0.61
C ALA A 828 -17.74 8.95 1.60
N LEU A 829 -18.97 8.74 1.18
CA LEU A 829 -19.94 7.92 1.91
C LEU A 829 -19.48 6.47 1.99
N ASN A 830 -19.75 5.82 3.12
CA ASN A 830 -19.49 4.40 3.30
C ASN A 830 -20.77 3.60 3.03
N PHE A 831 -20.66 2.63 2.13
CA PHE A 831 -21.68 1.63 1.85
C PHE A 831 -21.19 0.28 2.37
N SER A 832 -22.00 -0.41 3.16
CA SER A 832 -21.65 -1.76 3.63
C SER A 832 -21.58 -2.76 2.49
N ASP A 833 -22.33 -2.52 1.41
CA ASP A 833 -22.28 -3.24 0.14
C ASP A 833 -22.77 -2.35 -1.00
N ASN A 834 -22.35 -2.66 -2.25
CA ASN A 834 -22.87 -1.97 -3.44
C ASN A 834 -22.51 -2.78 -4.70
N TYR A 835 -23.14 -2.48 -5.84
CA TYR A 835 -22.91 -3.14 -7.13
C TYR A 835 -23.19 -4.66 -7.12
N PHE A 836 -24.06 -5.13 -6.24
CA PHE A 836 -24.43 -6.53 -6.08
C PHE A 836 -25.49 -6.98 -7.11
N ASP A 837 -25.57 -8.29 -7.34
CA ASP A 837 -26.62 -8.89 -8.16
C ASP A 837 -27.79 -9.31 -7.25
N LEU A 838 -29.05 -8.99 -7.70
CA LEU A 838 -30.28 -9.45 -7.04
C LEU A 838 -30.96 -10.50 -7.88
N LEU A 839 -31.37 -11.59 -7.23
CA LEU A 839 -32.21 -12.62 -7.83
C LEU A 839 -33.68 -12.24 -7.73
N PRO A 840 -34.56 -12.78 -8.60
CA PRO A 840 -35.99 -12.55 -8.54
C PRO A 840 -36.59 -12.84 -7.16
N GLY A 841 -37.24 -11.83 -6.55
CA GLY A 841 -37.86 -11.93 -5.23
C GLY A 841 -36.89 -11.92 -4.03
N GLU A 842 -35.59 -11.88 -4.27
CA GLU A 842 -34.58 -11.74 -3.20
C GLU A 842 -34.50 -10.27 -2.74
N SER A 843 -34.19 -10.07 -1.46
CA SER A 843 -33.94 -8.74 -0.90
C SER A 843 -32.54 -8.66 -0.31
N HIS A 844 -31.89 -7.50 -0.44
CA HIS A 844 -30.59 -7.21 0.12
C HIS A 844 -30.62 -5.90 0.89
N THR A 845 -29.98 -5.85 2.06
CA THR A 845 -29.92 -4.67 2.92
C THR A 845 -28.52 -4.11 2.94
N VAL A 846 -28.40 -2.82 2.62
CA VAL A 846 -27.16 -2.06 2.63
C VAL A 846 -27.23 -0.98 3.70
N HIS A 847 -26.26 -0.92 4.59
CA HIS A 847 -26.06 0.22 5.48
C HIS A 847 -25.29 1.33 4.76
N ILE A 848 -25.82 2.55 4.77
CA ILE A 848 -25.19 3.75 4.20
C ILE A 848 -24.96 4.75 5.32
N SER A 849 -23.68 5.00 5.65
CA SER A 849 -23.32 6.03 6.63
C SER A 849 -23.52 7.42 6.00
N CYS A 850 -24.44 8.21 6.58
CA CYS A 850 -24.84 9.49 6.05
C CYS A 850 -25.45 10.37 7.13
N SER A 851 -25.15 11.68 7.09
CA SER A 851 -25.66 12.67 8.07
C SER A 851 -26.91 13.43 7.63
N LEU A 852 -27.51 13.09 6.47
CA LEU A 852 -28.74 13.72 5.97
C LEU A 852 -29.95 13.37 6.84
N SER A 853 -30.98 14.19 6.78
CA SER A 853 -32.30 13.80 7.29
C SER A 853 -32.91 12.67 6.46
N LEU A 854 -33.84 11.89 7.01
CA LEU A 854 -34.47 10.77 6.29
C LEU A 854 -35.16 11.24 4.99
N ASP A 855 -35.83 12.40 5.02
CA ASP A 855 -36.54 12.92 3.87
C ASP A 855 -35.58 13.39 2.78
N GLU A 856 -34.50 14.07 3.14
CA GLU A 856 -33.41 14.44 2.21
C GLU A 856 -32.74 13.21 1.63
N PHE A 857 -32.41 12.21 2.48
CA PHE A 857 -31.82 10.96 2.03
C PHE A 857 -32.71 10.26 1.01
N ARG A 858 -33.99 10.07 1.30
CA ARG A 858 -34.95 9.43 0.39
C ARG A 858 -35.11 10.19 -0.94
N SER A 859 -35.10 11.53 -0.87
CA SER A 859 -35.22 12.36 -2.07
C SER A 859 -34.00 12.29 -2.99
N ARG A 860 -32.80 11.99 -2.45
CA ARG A 860 -31.55 11.91 -3.19
C ARG A 860 -31.13 10.47 -3.53
N LEU A 861 -31.70 9.47 -2.85
CA LEU A 861 -31.34 8.07 -3.10
C LEU A 861 -31.70 7.66 -4.52
N VAL A 862 -30.71 7.23 -5.27
CA VAL A 862 -30.85 6.72 -6.63
C VAL A 862 -30.43 5.26 -6.66
N ILE A 863 -31.20 4.43 -7.36
CA ILE A 863 -30.87 3.02 -7.60
C ILE A 863 -30.87 2.80 -9.11
N THR A 864 -29.84 2.13 -9.58
CA THR A 864 -29.71 1.71 -10.98
C THR A 864 -29.11 0.30 -11.05
N SER A 865 -29.24 -0.36 -12.21
CA SER A 865 -28.60 -1.62 -12.55
C SER A 865 -28.27 -1.64 -14.04
N LEU A 866 -27.54 -2.65 -14.49
CA LEU A 866 -27.34 -2.95 -15.92
C LEU A 866 -28.64 -3.30 -16.62
#